data_3b0e9a2bc38bf5fe67d6ace36a5a14c9
#
_entry.id   3b0e9a2bc38bf5fe67d6ace36a5a14c9
#
_cell.length_a   1.000
_cell.length_b   1.000
_cell.length_c   1.000
_cell.angle_alpha   90.00
_cell.angle_beta   90.00
_cell.angle_gamma   90.00
#
_symmetry.space_group_name_H-M   'P 1'
#
loop_
_entity.id
_entity.type
_entity.pdbx_description
1 polymer ?
#
loop_
_entity_poly.entity_id
_entity_poly.type
_entity_poly.pdbx_seq_one_letter_code
_entity_poly.pdbx_strand_id
1 'polypeptide(L)'
;MVIGLIFGPLSLLAQHTGIMEATQVPRSGVMLVLVLLLMSVFTAALFLACKVWSMLDKSRKETEDDNFQELSRYLANMDSVQIGKLLTITGSQPTKNTAGNGNTKTVLLFVSVVIGSLLPSASLFAQSGANQKGLLSETGIIITITLILIPILAAIGLMIVKLSRMLQNQRKQQDLEKAERLAAYLSTLPAEEVNTVLQARKKALDFTLNHTELSGQQAPADEKGLISNINTRDILPFVAPKQKAVKRPHIDPALAKLILWYFGSAAFWLLFGTSIGEYLGIKFVAPDADHISWLSFGRLRPVHTNAVFWGWASLGMLGLGYYIVPMVSNTALASIKKGWQALHLVNAAVILGTLSLMAGINNGGGEYREYTWPVMLLFGLALILTLINFWQTISKRQMKEIYISNWYIVSALMFALTITVVAYVPSWQNGLGETIIQGYYMHQGVGMWFMLFTLGIVYYMLPQQLNKPIYSYSLGILAFWTQILFYTLIGTHHFVFSSIPWWLQTVAIVGSVGMVIPVVAGTTNFIMTFRGAWHKIAGSYTLPFFLVGIIFYCTGSLQGTAEAFRSTNLLWHFTDFTVAHSHLTMYGIICFFLWAGMYAVIPRLTGKEAPQVTVGAHFWLALIGLLFYTIPLMIGSTLRGQMWIEGKPFIETVVHMAPYWLWRAIGGSLMWLSHIFFVYNFYRMVSTRETIDVKEVALEKLQQKIIA
;
A
#
# COMPACT_ATOMS: atom_id res chain seq x y z
N MET A 1 14.81 -4.79 -25.01
CA MET A 1 15.35 -6.13 -25.26
C MET A 1 14.64 -7.21 -24.45
N VAL A 2 14.40 -7.05 -23.14
CA VAL A 2 13.66 -8.02 -22.30
C VAL A 2 12.21 -8.18 -22.74
N ILE A 3 11.53 -7.12 -23.15
CA ILE A 3 10.14 -7.14 -23.65
C ILE A 3 10.03 -7.96 -24.96
N GLY A 4 11.00 -7.84 -25.86
CA GLY A 4 11.04 -8.60 -27.12
C GLY A 4 11.26 -10.11 -26.93
N LEU A 5 11.97 -10.52 -25.87
CA LEU A 5 12.22 -11.92 -25.52
C LEU A 5 10.99 -12.60 -24.87
N ILE A 6 10.15 -11.82 -24.18
CA ILE A 6 8.93 -12.34 -23.53
C ILE A 6 7.78 -12.47 -24.55
N PHE A 7 7.68 -11.58 -25.53
CA PHE A 7 6.56 -11.53 -26.48
C PHE A 7 6.86 -12.14 -27.86
N GLY A 8 8.13 -12.26 -28.25
CA GLY A 8 8.54 -12.90 -29.49
C GLY A 8 8.05 -14.34 -29.69
N PRO A 9 8.19 -15.22 -28.67
CA PRO A 9 7.70 -16.60 -28.78
C PRO A 9 6.17 -16.72 -28.85
N LEU A 10 5.42 -15.77 -28.22
CA LEU A 10 3.95 -15.79 -28.22
C LEU A 10 3.35 -15.38 -29.57
N SER A 11 3.99 -14.46 -30.28
CA SER A 11 3.54 -14.07 -31.64
C SER A 11 3.82 -15.16 -32.69
N LEU A 12 4.91 -15.91 -32.54
CA LEU A 12 5.25 -17.07 -33.41
C LEU A 12 4.31 -18.26 -33.16
N LEU A 13 3.85 -18.48 -31.95
CA LEU A 13 2.84 -19.51 -31.63
C LEU A 13 1.46 -19.17 -32.20
N ALA A 14 1.08 -17.89 -32.24
CA ALA A 14 -0.19 -17.43 -32.83
C ALA A 14 -0.23 -17.53 -34.35
N GLN A 15 0.91 -17.50 -35.04
CA GLN A 15 0.99 -17.57 -36.51
C GLN A 15 1.01 -18.99 -37.07
N HIS A 16 1.26 -20.02 -36.25
CA HIS A 16 1.39 -21.41 -36.73
C HIS A 16 0.21 -22.33 -36.44
N THR A 17 -0.83 -21.86 -35.75
CA THR A 17 -2.04 -22.69 -35.52
C THR A 17 -3.10 -22.38 -36.57
N GLY A 18 -2.93 -22.97 -37.73
CA GLY A 18 -4.04 -23.21 -38.66
C GLY A 18 -5.14 -24.02 -37.95
N ILE A 19 -6.37 -23.60 -38.15
CA ILE A 19 -7.65 -24.16 -37.73
C ILE A 19 -7.56 -25.64 -37.33
N MET A 20 -7.48 -25.93 -36.04
CA MET A 20 -7.73 -27.28 -35.49
C MET A 20 -8.33 -27.16 -34.10
N GLU A 21 -9.51 -27.78 -33.98
CA GLU A 21 -10.24 -28.16 -32.77
C GLU A 21 -10.14 -27.24 -31.49
N ALA A 22 -11.22 -26.51 -31.27
CA ALA A 22 -11.42 -25.46 -30.28
C ALA A 22 -11.47 -25.95 -28.80
N THR A 23 -10.81 -27.03 -28.43
CA THR A 23 -10.93 -27.60 -27.07
C THR A 23 -9.64 -28.02 -26.38
N GLN A 24 -8.46 -27.78 -26.96
CA GLN A 24 -7.20 -28.11 -26.28
C GLN A 24 -6.19 -26.94 -26.34
N VAL A 25 -5.93 -26.32 -25.18
CA VAL A 25 -4.71 -25.54 -25.01
C VAL A 25 -3.52 -26.46 -25.31
N PRO A 26 -2.62 -26.12 -26.26
CA PRO A 26 -1.51 -26.99 -26.61
C PRO A 26 -0.70 -27.34 -25.36
N ARG A 27 -0.46 -28.64 -25.12
CA ARG A 27 0.35 -29.15 -23.98
C ARG A 27 1.70 -28.43 -23.87
N SER A 28 2.27 -28.01 -25.00
CA SER A 28 3.49 -27.20 -25.08
C SER A 28 3.35 -25.80 -24.48
N GLY A 29 2.18 -25.14 -24.61
CA GLY A 29 1.94 -23.80 -24.05
C GLY A 29 1.83 -23.81 -22.54
N VAL A 30 1.16 -24.80 -21.94
CA VAL A 30 1.05 -24.95 -20.48
C VAL A 30 2.42 -25.28 -19.88
N MET A 31 3.20 -26.16 -20.54
CA MET A 31 4.56 -26.47 -20.10
C MET A 31 5.49 -25.26 -20.21
N LEU A 32 5.38 -24.45 -21.26
CA LEU A 32 6.16 -23.23 -21.42
C LEU A 32 5.83 -22.20 -20.32
N VAL A 33 4.54 -22.03 -20.02
CA VAL A 33 4.10 -21.12 -18.93
C VAL A 33 4.60 -21.62 -17.57
N LEU A 34 4.52 -22.92 -17.31
CA LEU A 34 5.08 -23.55 -16.09
C LEU A 34 6.60 -23.32 -15.97
N VAL A 35 7.34 -23.51 -17.04
CA VAL A 35 8.80 -23.27 -17.09
C VAL A 35 9.10 -21.79 -16.87
N LEU A 36 8.37 -20.86 -17.50
CA LEU A 36 8.55 -19.43 -17.30
C LEU A 36 8.20 -18.99 -15.86
N LEU A 37 7.17 -19.60 -15.27
CA LEU A 37 6.77 -19.34 -13.89
C LEU A 37 7.83 -19.86 -12.91
N LEU A 38 8.34 -21.07 -13.12
CA LEU A 38 9.45 -21.64 -12.35
C LEU A 38 10.73 -20.83 -12.53
N MET A 39 11.04 -20.37 -13.74
CA MET A 39 12.19 -19.50 -14.02
C MET A 39 12.05 -18.13 -13.35
N SER A 40 10.86 -17.53 -13.32
CA SER A 40 10.64 -16.25 -12.65
C SER A 40 10.76 -16.38 -11.13
N VAL A 41 10.21 -17.44 -10.54
CA VAL A 41 10.36 -17.75 -9.11
C VAL A 41 11.82 -18.04 -8.76
N PHE A 42 12.54 -18.81 -9.61
CA PHE A 42 13.95 -19.11 -9.42
C PHE A 42 14.81 -17.85 -9.55
N THR A 43 14.52 -16.97 -10.54
CA THR A 43 15.23 -15.70 -10.71
C THR A 43 14.99 -14.76 -9.53
N ALA A 44 13.76 -14.68 -9.02
CA ALA A 44 13.44 -13.89 -7.82
C ALA A 44 14.14 -14.44 -6.58
N ALA A 45 14.19 -15.76 -6.42
CA ALA A 45 14.90 -16.43 -5.33
C ALA A 45 16.42 -16.21 -5.42
N LEU A 46 16.99 -16.29 -6.63
CA LEU A 46 18.41 -16.02 -6.88
C LEU A 46 18.76 -14.56 -6.62
N PHE A 47 17.92 -13.63 -7.07
CA PHE A 47 18.09 -12.20 -6.79
C PHE A 47 18.04 -11.90 -5.29
N LEU A 48 17.09 -12.53 -4.57
CA LEU A 48 16.98 -12.41 -3.12
C LEU A 48 18.22 -12.98 -2.43
N ALA A 49 18.70 -14.14 -2.88
CA ALA A 49 19.93 -14.77 -2.37
C ALA A 49 21.18 -13.91 -2.63
N CYS A 50 21.31 -13.33 -3.82
CA CYS A 50 22.40 -12.42 -4.17
C CYS A 50 22.36 -11.13 -3.33
N LYS A 51 21.15 -10.58 -3.09
CA LYS A 51 20.99 -9.39 -2.25
C LYS A 51 21.30 -9.68 -0.79
N VAL A 52 20.90 -10.84 -0.28
CA VAL A 52 21.24 -11.30 1.07
C VAL A 52 22.76 -11.50 1.19
N TRP A 53 23.39 -12.15 0.19
CA TRP A 53 24.84 -12.32 0.14
C TRP A 53 25.59 -10.98 0.13
N SER A 54 25.16 -10.04 -0.72
CA SER A 54 25.71 -8.69 -0.77
C SER A 54 25.57 -7.94 0.56
N MET A 55 24.44 -8.10 1.28
CA MET A 55 24.24 -7.51 2.60
C MET A 55 25.17 -8.16 3.65
N LEU A 56 25.39 -9.48 3.58
CA LEU A 56 26.30 -10.21 4.45
C LEU A 56 27.76 -9.84 4.18
N ASP A 57 28.13 -9.68 2.90
CA ASP A 57 29.50 -9.29 2.50
C ASP A 57 29.83 -7.84 2.88
N LYS A 58 28.83 -6.93 2.72
CA LYS A 58 28.95 -5.55 3.19
C LYS A 58 29.11 -5.46 4.69
N SER A 59 28.34 -6.27 5.44
CA SER A 59 28.46 -6.39 6.89
C SER A 59 29.83 -6.91 7.35
N ARG A 60 30.49 -7.74 6.53
CA ARG A 60 31.85 -8.24 6.81
C ARG A 60 32.93 -7.20 6.56
N LYS A 61 32.78 -6.36 5.55
CA LYS A 61 33.77 -5.33 5.17
C LYS A 61 33.71 -4.08 6.04
N GLU A 62 32.57 -3.79 6.67
CA GLU A 62 32.43 -2.65 7.61
C GLU A 62 33.15 -2.90 8.96
N THR A 63 33.81 -4.05 9.14
CA THR A 63 34.45 -4.42 10.41
C THR A 63 35.89 -3.92 10.56
N GLU A 64 36.46 -3.26 9.56
CA GLU A 64 37.91 -2.93 9.57
C GLU A 64 38.26 -1.45 9.65
N ASP A 65 37.29 -0.52 9.60
CA ASP A 65 37.60 0.91 9.56
C ASP A 65 36.91 1.74 10.66
N ASP A 66 37.75 2.37 11.48
CA ASP A 66 37.52 3.56 12.29
C ASP A 66 36.54 3.46 13.49
N ASN A 67 37.06 2.89 14.59
CA ASN A 67 36.41 2.96 15.92
C ASN A 67 35.95 4.40 16.31
N PHE A 68 36.66 5.44 15.87
CA PHE A 68 36.32 6.81 16.14
C PHE A 68 35.14 7.34 15.34
N GLN A 69 35.04 6.99 14.05
CA GLN A 69 33.88 7.37 13.21
C GLN A 69 32.60 6.62 13.65
N GLU A 70 32.75 5.34 14.03
CA GLU A 70 31.63 4.56 14.55
C GLU A 70 31.13 5.11 15.88
N LEU A 71 32.03 5.47 16.80
CA LEU A 71 31.69 6.13 18.06
C LEU A 71 31.01 7.48 17.83
N SER A 72 31.53 8.29 16.91
CA SER A 72 30.93 9.58 16.55
C SER A 72 29.52 9.43 16.02
N ARG A 73 29.27 8.42 15.16
CA ARG A 73 27.93 8.09 14.66
C ARG A 73 26.99 7.58 15.77
N TYR A 74 27.52 6.78 16.70
CA TYR A 74 26.74 6.28 17.85
C TYR A 74 26.33 7.42 18.79
N LEU A 75 27.25 8.28 19.17
CA LEU A 75 26.96 9.44 19.97
C LEU A 75 26.04 10.43 19.23
N ALA A 76 26.20 10.52 17.89
CA ALA A 76 25.33 11.32 17.04
C ALA A 76 23.85 10.87 17.06
N ASN A 77 23.59 9.59 17.29
CA ASN A 77 22.24 9.00 17.25
C ASN A 77 21.64 8.74 18.65
N MET A 78 22.32 9.06 19.73
CA MET A 78 21.78 8.94 21.10
C MET A 78 20.76 10.02 21.40
N ASP A 79 19.69 9.67 22.12
CA ASP A 79 18.72 10.63 22.62
C ASP A 79 19.18 11.30 23.94
N SER A 80 18.48 12.36 24.34
CA SER A 80 18.86 13.15 25.54
C SER A 80 18.75 12.35 26.86
N VAL A 81 17.87 11.34 26.91
CA VAL A 81 17.70 10.49 28.11
C VAL A 81 18.86 9.51 28.22
N GLN A 82 19.28 8.91 27.13
CA GLN A 82 20.41 7.97 27.06
C GLN A 82 21.73 8.68 27.37
N ILE A 83 21.93 9.91 26.87
CA ILE A 83 23.07 10.75 27.22
C ILE A 83 23.02 11.14 28.69
N GLY A 84 21.85 11.48 29.24
CA GLY A 84 21.66 11.73 30.65
C GLY A 84 22.05 10.54 31.55
N LYS A 85 21.66 9.31 31.15
CA LYS A 85 22.08 8.08 31.85
C LYS A 85 23.62 7.88 31.79
N LEU A 86 24.26 8.13 30.65
CA LEU A 86 25.73 8.07 30.54
C LEU A 86 26.43 9.05 31.45
N LEU A 87 25.95 10.28 31.53
CA LEU A 87 26.49 11.30 32.42
C LEU A 87 26.39 10.93 33.91
N THR A 88 25.30 10.23 34.30
CA THR A 88 25.13 9.75 35.68
C THR A 88 26.05 8.56 35.99
N ILE A 89 26.34 7.68 35.01
CA ILE A 89 27.24 6.54 35.18
C ILE A 89 28.69 6.98 35.34
N THR A 90 29.12 8.00 34.58
CA THR A 90 30.47 8.52 34.65
C THR A 90 30.74 9.35 35.94
N GLY A 91 29.68 9.71 36.66
CA GLY A 91 29.74 10.51 37.90
C GLY A 91 29.47 9.76 39.23
N SER A 92 29.19 8.45 39.22
CA SER A 92 28.78 7.71 40.45
C SER A 92 29.48 6.35 40.61
N GLN A 93 29.82 6.00 41.88
CA GLN A 93 30.30 4.66 42.27
C GLN A 93 29.16 3.63 42.43
N PRO A 94 29.48 2.32 42.45
CA PRO A 94 28.59 1.26 41.92
C PRO A 94 27.73 0.47 42.90
N THR A 95 26.67 -0.20 42.44
CA THR A 95 26.00 -1.33 43.12
C THR A 95 25.57 -2.42 42.12
N LYS A 96 25.74 -3.69 42.55
CA LYS A 96 25.56 -4.97 41.82
C LYS A 96 24.11 -5.44 41.68
N ASN A 97 23.76 -6.18 40.58
CA ASN A 97 23.17 -7.55 40.56
C ASN A 97 22.70 -7.96 39.15
N THR A 98 22.91 -9.03 38.75
CA THR A 98 22.85 -10.50 38.46
C THR A 98 21.77 -10.94 37.47
N ALA A 99 22.14 -11.93 36.63
CA ALA A 99 21.54 -12.44 35.41
C ALA A 99 20.49 -13.56 35.58
N GLY A 100 19.77 -13.90 34.50
CA GLY A 100 18.97 -15.11 34.36
C GLY A 100 18.71 -15.55 32.91
N ASN A 101 18.83 -16.83 32.71
CA ASN A 101 18.90 -17.59 31.45
C ASN A 101 17.60 -18.36 31.15
N GLY A 102 17.23 -18.65 29.91
CA GLY A 102 16.15 -19.58 29.61
C GLY A 102 15.79 -19.87 28.14
N ASN A 103 15.82 -20.99 27.83
CA ASN A 103 15.63 -22.14 26.95
C ASN A 103 14.75 -22.09 25.68
N THR A 104 15.29 -22.76 24.65
CA THR A 104 14.70 -23.00 23.30
C THR A 104 14.50 -24.50 23.07
N LYS A 105 13.24 -25.01 22.93
CA LYS A 105 12.97 -26.37 22.39
C LYS A 105 11.45 -26.64 22.11
N THR A 106 10.75 -25.95 21.22
CA THR A 106 9.34 -26.37 20.95
C THR A 106 8.85 -26.19 19.50
N VAL A 107 9.69 -25.89 18.52
CA VAL A 107 9.24 -25.55 17.15
C VAL A 107 9.37 -26.68 16.12
N LEU A 108 10.10 -27.74 16.42
CA LEU A 108 10.34 -28.84 15.46
C LEU A 108 9.19 -29.85 15.33
N LEU A 109 8.26 -29.90 16.28
CA LEU A 109 7.20 -30.93 16.27
C LEU A 109 6.01 -30.58 15.36
N PHE A 110 5.77 -29.29 15.08
CA PHE A 110 4.59 -28.85 14.32
C PHE A 110 4.73 -29.08 12.80
N VAL A 111 5.94 -29.06 12.26
CA VAL A 111 6.19 -29.22 10.82
C VAL A 111 6.05 -30.69 10.38
N SER A 112 6.37 -31.63 11.26
CA SER A 112 6.30 -33.08 10.95
C SER A 112 4.86 -33.59 10.90
N VAL A 113 3.92 -32.94 11.63
CA VAL A 113 2.50 -33.35 11.67
C VAL A 113 1.76 -32.89 10.42
N VAL A 114 2.10 -31.73 9.88
CA VAL A 114 1.45 -31.18 8.67
C VAL A 114 1.87 -31.94 7.42
N ILE A 115 3.11 -32.38 7.33
CA ILE A 115 3.61 -33.17 6.18
C ILE A 115 3.06 -34.60 6.22
N GLY A 116 2.91 -35.18 7.40
CA GLY A 116 2.38 -36.53 7.57
C GLY A 116 0.89 -36.67 7.28
N SER A 117 0.12 -35.60 7.44
CA SER A 117 -1.33 -35.62 7.20
C SER A 117 -1.74 -35.45 5.72
N LEU A 118 -0.80 -35.08 4.84
CA LEU A 118 -1.05 -34.87 3.41
C LEU A 118 -0.74 -36.11 2.54
N LEU A 119 -0.08 -37.11 3.07
CA LEU A 119 0.33 -38.33 2.35
C LEU A 119 -0.76 -39.40 2.14
N PRO A 120 -1.84 -39.53 2.97
CA PRO A 120 -2.88 -40.53 2.73
C PRO A 120 -3.87 -40.18 1.62
N SER A 121 -3.95 -38.93 1.20
CA SER A 121 -4.94 -38.52 0.20
C SER A 121 -4.60 -38.86 -1.26
N ALA A 122 -3.35 -39.21 -1.54
CA ALA A 122 -2.94 -39.60 -2.89
C ALA A 122 -3.44 -41.02 -3.30
N SER A 123 -3.71 -41.90 -2.34
CA SER A 123 -4.20 -43.25 -2.60
C SER A 123 -5.73 -43.36 -2.78
N LEU A 124 -6.48 -42.36 -2.31
CA LEU A 124 -7.96 -42.31 -2.47
C LEU A 124 -8.43 -41.89 -3.86
N PHE A 125 -7.58 -41.27 -4.65
CA PHE A 125 -7.88 -40.85 -6.03
C PHE A 125 -7.63 -41.93 -7.09
N ALA A 126 -7.09 -43.08 -6.70
CA ALA A 126 -6.75 -44.16 -7.61
C ALA A 126 -7.90 -45.19 -7.83
N GLN A 127 -9.07 -45.04 -7.17
CA GLN A 127 -10.10 -46.07 -7.11
C GLN A 127 -11.50 -45.69 -7.63
N SER A 128 -11.69 -44.60 -8.36
CA SER A 128 -12.97 -44.39 -9.05
C SER A 128 -12.82 -44.70 -10.56
N GLY A 129 -13.27 -45.85 -10.93
CA GLY A 129 -13.25 -46.34 -12.32
C GLY A 129 -14.12 -45.57 -13.27
N ALA A 130 -13.71 -45.61 -14.54
CA ALA A 130 -14.44 -45.35 -15.76
C ALA A 130 -14.95 -43.92 -15.99
N ASN A 131 -14.03 -43.02 -16.29
CA ASN A 131 -14.03 -42.20 -17.51
C ASN A 131 -12.69 -41.43 -17.51
N GLN A 132 -11.96 -41.54 -18.61
CA GLN A 132 -10.60 -40.96 -18.73
C GLN A 132 -10.60 -39.42 -18.75
N LYS A 133 -10.90 -38.80 -17.60
CA LYS A 133 -10.45 -37.47 -17.28
C LYS A 133 -9.30 -37.63 -16.26
N GLY A 134 -8.18 -38.12 -16.75
CA GLY A 134 -6.98 -38.30 -15.92
C GLY A 134 -6.33 -36.98 -15.53
N LEU A 135 -5.25 -37.05 -14.76
CA LEU A 135 -4.35 -35.93 -14.37
C LEU A 135 -3.98 -34.97 -15.52
N LEU A 136 -4.27 -35.33 -16.77
CA LEU A 136 -4.05 -34.54 -17.98
C LEU A 136 -5.33 -33.81 -18.47
N SER A 137 -6.45 -33.90 -17.76
CA SER A 137 -7.59 -33.00 -17.98
C SER A 137 -7.23 -31.58 -17.51
N GLU A 138 -7.85 -30.55 -18.07
CA GLU A 138 -7.61 -29.16 -17.64
C GLU A 138 -7.79 -28.99 -16.14
N THR A 139 -8.82 -29.56 -15.55
CA THR A 139 -9.07 -29.58 -14.11
C THR A 139 -7.97 -30.32 -13.34
N GLY A 140 -7.49 -31.46 -13.85
CA GLY A 140 -6.39 -32.22 -13.26
C GLY A 140 -5.05 -31.44 -13.29
N ILE A 141 -4.78 -30.74 -14.37
CA ILE A 141 -3.58 -29.90 -14.51
C ILE A 141 -3.63 -28.74 -13.51
N ILE A 142 -4.78 -28.07 -13.37
CA ILE A 142 -4.96 -26.95 -12.46
C ILE A 142 -4.87 -27.39 -11.00
N ILE A 143 -5.50 -28.52 -10.66
CA ILE A 143 -5.38 -29.11 -9.31
C ILE A 143 -3.92 -29.45 -9.03
N THR A 144 -3.20 -30.06 -9.98
CA THR A 144 -1.80 -30.41 -9.85
C THR A 144 -0.92 -29.17 -9.68
N ILE A 145 -1.13 -28.13 -10.51
CA ILE A 145 -0.43 -26.83 -10.38
C ILE A 145 -0.71 -26.20 -9.01
N THR A 146 -1.96 -26.18 -8.58
CA THR A 146 -2.35 -25.60 -7.29
C THR A 146 -1.73 -26.39 -6.13
N LEU A 147 -1.76 -27.71 -6.18
CA LEU A 147 -1.16 -28.58 -5.17
C LEU A 147 0.37 -28.47 -5.12
N ILE A 148 1.04 -28.16 -6.23
CA ILE A 148 2.47 -27.90 -6.29
C ILE A 148 2.79 -26.45 -5.85
N LEU A 149 1.98 -25.49 -6.28
CA LEU A 149 2.23 -24.07 -6.03
C LEU A 149 2.04 -23.71 -4.55
N ILE A 150 1.01 -24.24 -3.90
CA ILE A 150 0.74 -23.99 -2.46
C ILE A 150 1.91 -24.40 -1.57
N PRO A 151 2.46 -25.63 -1.66
CA PRO A 151 3.64 -26.02 -0.88
C PRO A 151 4.90 -25.19 -1.22
N ILE A 152 5.10 -24.85 -2.49
CA ILE A 152 6.23 -24.00 -2.92
C ILE A 152 6.10 -22.61 -2.32
N LEU A 153 4.92 -21.97 -2.41
CA LEU A 153 4.67 -20.67 -1.83
C LEU A 153 4.76 -20.71 -0.30
N ALA A 154 4.25 -21.76 0.33
CA ALA A 154 4.41 -21.98 1.77
C ALA A 154 5.89 -22.17 2.14
N ALA A 155 6.65 -22.94 1.38
CA ALA A 155 8.09 -23.14 1.60
C ALA A 155 8.88 -21.84 1.40
N ILE A 156 8.56 -21.06 0.37
CA ILE A 156 9.16 -19.74 0.14
C ILE A 156 8.79 -18.80 1.31
N GLY A 157 7.55 -18.77 1.74
CA GLY A 157 7.10 -17.98 2.90
C GLY A 157 7.85 -18.37 4.19
N LEU A 158 7.95 -19.67 4.47
CA LEU A 158 8.71 -20.19 5.62
C LEU A 158 10.21 -19.87 5.50
N MET A 159 10.78 -19.99 4.31
CA MET A 159 12.19 -19.66 4.06
C MET A 159 12.44 -18.17 4.27
N ILE A 160 11.55 -17.29 3.80
CA ILE A 160 11.64 -15.85 4.04
C ILE A 160 11.52 -15.52 5.52
N VAL A 161 10.58 -16.15 6.23
CA VAL A 161 10.42 -15.97 7.69
C VAL A 161 11.67 -16.47 8.43
N LYS A 162 12.21 -17.63 8.05
CA LYS A 162 13.43 -18.21 8.64
C LYS A 162 14.64 -17.34 8.34
N LEU A 163 14.79 -16.87 7.11
CA LEU A 163 15.85 -15.96 6.69
C LEU A 163 15.76 -14.62 7.41
N SER A 164 14.55 -14.05 7.50
CA SER A 164 14.29 -12.81 8.26
C SER A 164 14.66 -12.98 9.74
N ARG A 165 14.32 -14.12 10.37
CA ARG A 165 14.73 -14.42 11.76
C ARG A 165 16.23 -14.57 11.89
N MET A 166 16.88 -15.25 10.95
CA MET A 166 18.33 -15.44 10.94
C MET A 166 19.08 -14.12 10.78
N LEU A 167 18.63 -13.25 9.87
CA LEU A 167 19.15 -11.89 9.68
C LEU A 167 18.91 -11.01 10.92
N GLN A 168 17.76 -11.16 11.58
CA GLN A 168 17.48 -10.46 12.84
C GLN A 168 18.39 -10.91 13.98
N ASN A 169 18.60 -12.23 14.11
CA ASN A 169 19.51 -12.76 15.12
C ASN A 169 20.96 -12.33 14.86
N GLN A 170 21.38 -12.30 13.59
CA GLN A 170 22.70 -11.81 13.20
C GLN A 170 22.85 -10.32 13.48
N ARG A 171 21.85 -9.49 13.14
CA ARG A 171 21.83 -8.06 13.52
C ARG A 171 21.87 -7.88 15.03
N LYS A 172 21.08 -8.67 15.76
CA LYS A 172 21.09 -8.66 17.23
C LYS A 172 22.49 -8.96 17.80
N GLN A 173 23.20 -9.94 17.24
CA GLN A 173 24.58 -10.24 17.63
C GLN A 173 25.52 -9.09 17.29
N GLN A 174 25.43 -8.53 16.08
CA GLN A 174 26.23 -7.38 15.67
C GLN A 174 25.95 -6.16 16.55
N ASP A 175 24.69 -5.91 16.91
CA ASP A 175 24.31 -4.81 17.79
C ASP A 175 24.85 -5.03 19.21
N LEU A 176 24.87 -6.25 19.71
CA LEU A 176 25.51 -6.60 20.99
C LEU A 176 27.03 -6.40 20.94
N GLU A 177 27.69 -6.84 19.85
CA GLU A 177 29.13 -6.61 19.66
C GLU A 177 29.47 -5.12 19.56
N LYS A 178 28.62 -4.34 18.86
CA LYS A 178 28.77 -2.86 18.82
C LYS A 178 28.59 -2.23 20.19
N ALA A 179 27.61 -2.71 20.97
CA ALA A 179 27.40 -2.23 22.32
C ALA A 179 28.61 -2.54 23.23
N GLU A 180 29.22 -3.72 23.07
CA GLU A 180 30.44 -4.09 23.82
C GLU A 180 31.64 -3.23 23.43
N ARG A 181 31.85 -2.99 22.13
CA ARG A 181 32.93 -2.12 21.64
C ARG A 181 32.75 -0.68 22.13
N LEU A 182 31.51 -0.16 22.08
CA LEU A 182 31.19 1.16 22.58
C LEU A 182 31.46 1.30 24.08
N ALA A 183 30.99 0.32 24.88
CA ALA A 183 31.25 0.31 26.33
C ALA A 183 32.76 0.17 26.64
N ALA A 184 33.47 -0.67 25.89
CA ALA A 184 34.94 -0.81 26.04
C ALA A 184 35.69 0.50 25.76
N TYR A 185 35.32 1.17 24.65
CA TYR A 185 35.96 2.44 24.27
C TYR A 185 35.66 3.54 25.30
N LEU A 186 34.40 3.72 25.69
CA LEU A 186 34.02 4.73 26.70
C LEU A 186 34.70 4.50 28.02
N SER A 187 35.02 3.25 28.41
CA SER A 187 35.75 2.95 29.65
C SER A 187 37.25 3.24 29.56
N THR A 188 37.81 3.49 28.36
CA THR A 188 39.25 3.87 28.20
C THR A 188 39.45 5.37 28.22
N LEU A 189 38.38 6.17 28.07
CA LEU A 189 38.47 7.63 28.08
C LEU A 189 38.50 8.19 29.53
N PRO A 190 39.23 9.28 29.79
CA PRO A 190 39.13 9.99 31.07
C PRO A 190 37.68 10.45 31.31
N ALA A 191 37.16 10.27 32.53
CA ALA A 191 35.77 10.59 32.86
C ALA A 191 35.41 12.06 32.55
N GLU A 192 36.36 12.99 32.69
CA GLU A 192 36.17 14.42 32.41
C GLU A 192 35.99 14.68 30.91
N GLU A 193 36.74 13.99 30.07
CA GLU A 193 36.64 14.08 28.60
C GLU A 193 35.33 13.50 28.09
N VAL A 194 34.90 12.33 28.61
CA VAL A 194 33.60 11.70 28.30
C VAL A 194 32.48 12.65 28.71
N ASN A 195 32.52 13.21 29.89
CA ASN A 195 31.51 14.17 30.38
C ASN A 195 31.40 15.40 29.47
N THR A 196 32.52 15.95 29.02
CA THR A 196 32.55 17.12 28.14
C THR A 196 31.89 16.83 26.79
N VAL A 197 32.23 15.72 26.17
CA VAL A 197 31.67 15.30 24.90
C VAL A 197 30.15 14.98 25.00
N LEU A 198 29.75 14.29 26.07
CA LEU A 198 28.36 13.95 26.32
C LEU A 198 27.50 15.18 26.63
N GLN A 199 28.02 16.16 27.41
CA GLN A 199 27.31 17.41 27.66
C GLN A 199 27.15 18.25 26.38
N ALA A 200 28.20 18.36 25.57
CA ALA A 200 28.13 19.04 24.30
C ALA A 200 27.10 18.39 23.38
N ARG A 201 27.05 17.05 23.37
CA ARG A 201 26.07 16.28 22.57
C ARG A 201 24.64 16.41 23.09
N LYS A 202 24.46 16.37 24.43
CA LYS A 202 23.15 16.61 25.04
C LYS A 202 22.62 17.99 24.67
N LYS A 203 23.46 19.03 24.74
CA LYS A 203 23.07 20.37 24.31
C LYS A 203 22.69 20.44 22.83
N ALA A 204 23.45 19.77 21.97
CA ALA A 204 23.15 19.71 20.55
C ALA A 204 21.84 18.96 20.27
N LEU A 205 21.54 17.85 20.99
CA LEU A 205 20.31 17.08 20.87
C LEU A 205 19.10 17.84 21.39
N ASP A 206 19.22 18.49 22.57
CA ASP A 206 18.16 19.32 23.13
C ASP A 206 17.82 20.47 22.16
N PHE A 207 18.84 21.04 21.53
CA PHE A 207 18.67 22.03 20.47
C PHE A 207 17.93 21.43 19.26
N THR A 208 18.34 20.27 18.78
CA THR A 208 17.71 19.59 17.63
C THR A 208 16.28 19.20 17.93
N LEU A 209 15.99 18.59 19.10
CA LEU A 209 14.65 18.20 19.52
C LEU A 209 13.71 19.40 19.68
N ASN A 210 14.22 20.50 20.20
CA ASN A 210 13.45 21.73 20.38
C ASN A 210 13.21 22.51 19.07
N HIS A 211 14.00 22.26 18.04
CA HIS A 211 13.99 23.00 16.78
C HIS A 211 13.62 22.13 15.56
N THR A 212 13.29 20.84 15.78
CA THR A 212 12.83 19.96 14.70
C THR A 212 11.40 20.29 14.29
N GLU A 213 11.04 19.87 13.10
CA GLU A 213 9.68 20.00 12.57
C GLU A 213 8.64 19.31 13.48
N LEU A 214 9.02 18.24 14.17
CA LEU A 214 8.18 17.51 15.13
C LEU A 214 7.86 18.33 16.39
N SER A 215 8.78 19.18 16.85
CA SER A 215 8.55 20.08 17.98
C SER A 215 7.86 21.39 17.59
N GLY A 216 7.68 21.65 16.30
CA GLY A 216 7.11 22.88 15.78
C GLY A 216 8.03 24.10 15.94
N GLN A 217 9.27 23.94 16.38
CA GLN A 217 10.27 24.98 16.47
C GLN A 217 11.27 24.88 15.33
N GLN A 218 11.67 26.01 14.80
CA GLN A 218 12.71 26.06 13.75
C GLN A 218 14.09 26.17 14.39
N ALA A 219 15.11 25.55 13.75
CA ALA A 219 16.49 25.77 14.12
C ALA A 219 16.84 27.26 13.92
N PRO A 220 17.67 27.89 14.80
CA PRO A 220 18.09 29.28 14.63
C PRO A 220 18.74 29.56 13.27
N ALA A 221 19.40 28.58 12.67
CA ALA A 221 19.96 28.69 11.32
C ALA A 221 18.90 28.74 10.21
N ASP A 222 17.64 28.44 10.53
CA ASP A 222 16.51 28.40 9.59
C ASP A 222 15.47 29.50 9.86
N GLU A 223 15.92 30.67 10.34
CA GLU A 223 15.06 31.83 10.62
C GLU A 223 14.24 32.27 9.39
N LYS A 224 14.76 31.99 8.21
CA LYS A 224 14.09 32.27 6.93
C LYS A 224 13.24 31.12 6.38
N GLY A 225 12.99 30.09 7.19
CA GLY A 225 12.18 28.94 6.81
C GLY A 225 12.97 27.93 6.00
N LEU A 226 12.33 27.25 5.07
CA LEU A 226 12.85 26.14 4.28
C LEU A 226 14.03 26.50 3.33
N ILE A 227 14.57 27.68 3.41
CA ILE A 227 15.67 28.19 2.57
C ILE A 227 16.98 27.43 2.84
N SER A 228 17.18 26.90 4.06
CA SER A 228 18.37 26.10 4.36
C SER A 228 18.46 24.78 3.57
N ASN A 229 17.33 24.30 3.04
CA ASN A 229 17.27 23.09 2.18
C ASN A 229 17.32 23.41 0.68
N ILE A 230 17.26 24.67 0.31
CA ILE A 230 17.39 25.15 -1.07
C ILE A 230 18.80 25.73 -1.18
N ASN A 231 19.58 25.25 -2.15
CA ASN A 231 20.90 25.80 -2.41
C ASN A 231 20.78 27.33 -2.53
N THR A 232 21.52 28.09 -1.76
CA THR A 232 21.40 29.56 -1.62
C THR A 232 21.50 30.35 -2.92
N ARG A 233 21.86 29.72 -4.01
CA ARG A 233 21.91 30.31 -5.36
C ARG A 233 20.54 30.38 -6.08
N ASP A 234 19.54 29.61 -5.61
CA ASP A 234 18.18 29.60 -6.18
C ASP A 234 17.18 30.19 -5.16
N ILE A 235 17.40 31.41 -4.73
CA ILE A 235 16.43 32.13 -3.89
C ILE A 235 15.18 32.39 -4.74
N LEU A 236 14.13 31.64 -4.48
CA LEU A 236 12.80 31.99 -5.01
C LEU A 236 12.35 33.28 -4.28
N PRO A 237 12.19 34.42 -4.99
CA PRO A 237 12.02 35.73 -4.33
C PRO A 237 10.68 35.94 -3.63
N PHE A 238 9.86 34.88 -3.48
CA PHE A 238 8.48 34.97 -2.97
C PHE A 238 8.14 33.96 -1.90
N VAL A 239 9.11 33.33 -1.24
CA VAL A 239 8.79 32.50 -0.07
C VAL A 239 8.61 33.45 1.12
N ALA A 240 7.37 33.64 1.54
CA ALA A 240 7.08 34.37 2.76
C ALA A 240 7.85 33.78 3.94
N PRO A 241 8.48 34.59 4.82
CA PRO A 241 9.18 34.07 5.97
C PRO A 241 8.23 33.21 6.79
N LYS A 242 8.66 31.98 7.08
CA LYS A 242 7.87 31.05 7.88
C LYS A 242 7.61 31.70 9.24
N GLN A 243 6.35 31.86 9.60
CA GLN A 243 5.99 32.32 10.95
C GLN A 243 6.57 31.33 11.96
N LYS A 244 6.97 31.83 13.17
CA LYS A 244 7.47 30.95 14.24
C LYS A 244 6.56 29.76 14.40
N ALA A 245 7.08 28.57 14.19
CA ALA A 245 6.30 27.34 14.25
C ALA A 245 5.76 27.15 15.67
N VAL A 246 4.46 27.00 15.77
CA VAL A 246 3.80 26.67 17.04
C VAL A 246 4.12 25.21 17.35
N LYS A 247 4.41 24.90 18.63
CA LYS A 247 4.68 23.52 19.08
C LYS A 247 3.54 22.59 18.63
N ARG A 248 3.89 21.54 17.89
CA ARG A 248 2.89 20.57 17.42
C ARG A 248 2.33 19.76 18.59
N PRO A 249 1.04 19.36 18.53
CA PRO A 249 0.45 18.58 19.57
C PRO A 249 1.14 17.21 19.66
N HIS A 250 1.37 16.75 20.87
CA HIS A 250 1.80 15.36 21.11
C HIS A 250 0.67 14.42 20.66
N ILE A 251 1.00 13.32 20.00
CA ILE A 251 0.01 12.30 19.63
C ILE A 251 -0.38 11.57 20.93
N ASP A 252 -1.63 11.75 21.33
CA ASP A 252 -2.21 11.04 22.46
C ASP A 252 -2.14 9.53 22.23
N PRO A 253 -1.68 8.71 23.19
CA PRO A 253 -1.70 7.26 23.11
C PRO A 253 -3.08 6.68 22.76
N ALA A 254 -4.17 7.30 23.20
CA ALA A 254 -5.52 6.89 22.84
C ALA A 254 -5.83 7.13 21.36
N LEU A 255 -5.34 8.23 20.79
CA LEU A 255 -5.43 8.50 19.35
C LEU A 255 -4.54 7.53 18.56
N ALA A 256 -3.31 7.27 19.02
CA ALA A 256 -2.41 6.31 18.38
C ALA A 256 -3.06 4.91 18.33
N LYS A 257 -3.66 4.45 19.44
CA LYS A 257 -4.40 3.20 19.49
C LYS A 257 -5.56 3.16 18.47
N LEU A 258 -6.34 4.22 18.39
CA LEU A 258 -7.44 4.33 17.42
C LEU A 258 -6.92 4.19 15.97
N ILE A 259 -5.87 4.93 15.60
CA ILE A 259 -5.27 4.89 14.26
C ILE A 259 -4.75 3.48 13.93
N LEU A 260 -4.07 2.82 14.86
CA LEU A 260 -3.57 1.46 14.66
C LEU A 260 -4.70 0.44 14.48
N TRP A 261 -5.86 0.64 15.10
CA TRP A 261 -7.04 -0.20 14.88
C TRP A 261 -7.68 0.03 13.50
N TYR A 262 -7.68 1.28 13.00
CA TYR A 262 -8.07 1.56 11.61
C TYR A 262 -7.15 0.82 10.62
N PHE A 263 -5.83 0.87 10.84
CA PHE A 263 -4.87 0.21 9.98
C PHE A 263 -4.93 -1.32 10.08
N GLY A 264 -5.17 -1.87 11.27
CA GLY A 264 -5.35 -3.30 11.47
C GLY A 264 -6.60 -3.83 10.77
N SER A 265 -7.72 -3.11 10.90
CA SER A 265 -8.96 -3.43 10.17
C SER A 265 -8.76 -3.31 8.65
N ALA A 266 -8.08 -2.27 8.19
CA ALA A 266 -7.75 -2.09 6.78
C ALA A 266 -6.89 -3.25 6.25
N ALA A 267 -5.83 -3.65 6.99
CA ALA A 267 -4.95 -4.76 6.60
C ALA A 267 -5.72 -6.10 6.53
N PHE A 268 -6.66 -6.34 7.45
CA PHE A 268 -7.54 -7.50 7.38
C PHE A 268 -8.40 -7.49 6.10
N TRP A 269 -9.08 -6.38 5.81
CA TRP A 269 -9.94 -6.27 4.64
C TRP A 269 -9.15 -6.31 3.32
N LEU A 270 -7.91 -5.81 3.30
CA LEU A 270 -7.01 -5.98 2.16
C LEU A 270 -6.78 -7.45 1.88
N LEU A 271 -6.30 -8.21 2.88
CA LEU A 271 -5.98 -9.62 2.69
C LEU A 271 -7.24 -10.44 2.36
N PHE A 272 -8.35 -10.21 3.07
CA PHE A 272 -9.62 -10.89 2.80
C PHE A 272 -10.13 -10.59 1.39
N GLY A 273 -10.29 -9.31 1.04
CA GLY A 273 -10.83 -8.90 -0.25
C GLY A 273 -9.98 -9.37 -1.42
N THR A 274 -8.64 -9.30 -1.29
CA THR A 274 -7.74 -9.77 -2.36
C THR A 274 -7.62 -11.29 -2.43
N SER A 275 -7.86 -12.03 -1.33
CA SER A 275 -8.00 -13.49 -1.39
C SER A 275 -9.21 -13.90 -2.21
N ILE A 276 -10.33 -13.19 -2.06
CA ILE A 276 -11.51 -13.37 -2.92
C ILE A 276 -11.17 -12.99 -4.38
N GLY A 277 -10.45 -11.88 -4.59
CA GLY A 277 -10.04 -11.43 -5.93
C GLY A 277 -9.14 -12.44 -6.64
N GLU A 278 -8.20 -13.05 -5.93
CA GLU A 278 -7.34 -14.11 -6.46
C GLU A 278 -8.15 -15.34 -6.86
N TYR A 279 -9.08 -15.76 -6.00
CA TYR A 279 -9.98 -16.87 -6.31
C TYR A 279 -10.83 -16.59 -7.55
N LEU A 280 -11.31 -15.37 -7.73
CA LEU A 280 -12.00 -14.94 -8.95
C LEU A 280 -11.08 -14.99 -10.18
N GLY A 281 -9.81 -14.60 -10.03
CA GLY A 281 -8.80 -14.74 -11.09
C GLY A 281 -8.59 -16.17 -11.53
N ILE A 282 -8.55 -17.11 -10.58
CA ILE A 282 -8.46 -18.55 -10.83
C ILE A 282 -9.69 -19.05 -11.61
N LYS A 283 -10.90 -18.58 -11.29
CA LYS A 283 -12.13 -18.97 -12.01
C LYS A 283 -12.15 -18.57 -13.49
N PHE A 284 -11.40 -17.57 -13.92
CA PHE A 284 -11.24 -17.25 -15.34
C PHE A 284 -10.39 -18.29 -16.09
N VAL A 285 -9.46 -18.92 -15.39
CA VAL A 285 -8.58 -19.98 -15.95
C VAL A 285 -9.21 -21.37 -15.75
N ALA A 286 -9.95 -21.54 -14.67
CA ALA A 286 -10.62 -22.78 -14.28
C ALA A 286 -12.07 -22.48 -13.88
N PRO A 287 -12.99 -22.30 -14.84
CA PRO A 287 -14.39 -21.99 -14.56
C PRO A 287 -15.06 -23.02 -13.64
N ASP A 288 -14.66 -24.29 -13.77
CA ASP A 288 -15.19 -25.42 -13.01
C ASP A 288 -14.40 -25.74 -11.73
N ALA A 289 -13.67 -24.76 -11.18
CA ALA A 289 -12.89 -24.94 -9.94
C ALA A 289 -13.76 -25.38 -8.74
N ASP A 290 -15.03 -24.99 -8.73
CA ASP A 290 -16.06 -25.45 -7.78
C ASP A 290 -17.48 -25.36 -8.38
N HIS A 291 -18.42 -26.01 -7.70
CA HIS A 291 -19.86 -25.94 -7.99
C HIS A 291 -20.66 -25.37 -6.81
N ILE A 292 -20.02 -24.60 -5.95
CA ILE A 292 -20.61 -24.04 -4.73
C ILE A 292 -21.33 -22.73 -5.07
N SER A 293 -22.64 -22.71 -4.94
CA SER A 293 -23.49 -21.58 -5.36
C SER A 293 -23.16 -20.25 -4.69
N TRP A 294 -22.78 -20.25 -3.42
CA TRP A 294 -22.42 -19.04 -2.68
C TRP A 294 -20.99 -18.55 -2.96
N LEU A 295 -20.17 -19.37 -3.64
CA LEU A 295 -18.85 -18.99 -4.18
C LEU A 295 -18.90 -18.68 -5.70
N SER A 296 -20.09 -18.54 -6.27
CA SER A 296 -20.24 -18.17 -7.68
C SER A 296 -19.56 -16.82 -7.98
N PHE A 297 -19.07 -16.66 -9.21
CA PHE A 297 -18.42 -15.44 -9.66
C PHE A 297 -19.28 -14.20 -9.43
N GLY A 298 -20.58 -14.28 -9.75
CA GLY A 298 -21.53 -13.19 -9.61
C GLY A 298 -21.74 -12.72 -8.15
N ARG A 299 -21.56 -13.62 -7.17
CA ARG A 299 -21.62 -13.27 -5.74
C ARG A 299 -20.27 -12.76 -5.21
N LEU A 300 -19.18 -13.39 -5.60
CA LEU A 300 -17.86 -13.08 -5.08
C LEU A 300 -17.25 -11.80 -5.71
N ARG A 301 -17.54 -11.48 -6.98
CA ARG A 301 -17.04 -10.26 -7.61
C ARG A 301 -17.42 -9.00 -6.81
N PRO A 302 -18.70 -8.75 -6.48
CA PRO A 302 -19.05 -7.62 -5.63
C PRO A 302 -18.49 -7.72 -4.20
N VAL A 303 -18.30 -8.93 -3.64
CA VAL A 303 -17.61 -9.09 -2.35
C VAL A 303 -16.18 -8.57 -2.44
N HIS A 304 -15.43 -8.97 -3.50
CA HIS A 304 -14.07 -8.48 -3.72
C HIS A 304 -14.03 -6.95 -3.80
N THR A 305 -14.82 -6.37 -4.71
CA THR A 305 -14.78 -4.93 -4.98
C THR A 305 -15.18 -4.11 -3.74
N ASN A 306 -16.23 -4.49 -3.04
CA ASN A 306 -16.70 -3.77 -1.86
C ASN A 306 -15.78 -3.94 -0.64
N ALA A 307 -15.18 -5.13 -0.44
CA ALA A 307 -14.24 -5.34 0.65
C ALA A 307 -12.96 -4.52 0.48
N VAL A 308 -12.42 -4.42 -0.75
CA VAL A 308 -11.22 -3.60 -0.98
C VAL A 308 -11.53 -2.11 -1.02
N PHE A 309 -12.72 -1.67 -1.46
CA PHE A 309 -13.10 -0.27 -1.50
C PHE A 309 -13.51 0.25 -0.11
N TRP A 310 -14.61 -0.31 0.42
CA TRP A 310 -15.20 0.19 1.66
C TRP A 310 -14.47 -0.32 2.90
N GLY A 311 -13.89 -1.52 2.82
CA GLY A 311 -13.05 -2.09 3.89
C GLY A 311 -11.62 -1.55 3.87
N TRP A 312 -10.79 -2.01 2.91
CA TRP A 312 -9.36 -1.67 2.87
C TRP A 312 -9.11 -0.19 2.67
N ALA A 313 -9.50 0.34 1.50
CA ALA A 313 -9.09 1.70 1.11
C ALA A 313 -9.72 2.76 2.03
N SER A 314 -11.02 2.64 2.34
CA SER A 314 -11.70 3.63 3.20
C SER A 314 -11.14 3.61 4.63
N LEU A 315 -10.93 2.45 5.25
CA LEU A 315 -10.34 2.39 6.60
C LEU A 315 -8.90 2.89 6.63
N GLY A 316 -8.11 2.56 5.58
CA GLY A 316 -6.77 3.07 5.42
C GLY A 316 -6.71 4.59 5.32
N MET A 317 -7.55 5.17 4.46
CA MET A 317 -7.69 6.62 4.31
C MET A 317 -8.14 7.29 5.61
N LEU A 318 -9.19 6.76 6.25
CA LEU A 318 -9.72 7.31 7.50
C LEU A 318 -8.66 7.26 8.61
N GLY A 319 -7.92 6.16 8.75
CA GLY A 319 -6.83 6.05 9.72
C GLY A 319 -5.74 7.10 9.51
N LEU A 320 -5.33 7.33 8.25
CA LEU A 320 -4.40 8.39 7.90
C LEU A 320 -5.02 9.78 8.11
N GLY A 321 -6.31 9.97 7.83
CA GLY A 321 -7.03 11.21 8.12
C GLY A 321 -7.05 11.55 9.61
N TYR A 322 -7.30 10.56 10.48
CA TYR A 322 -7.24 10.74 11.94
C TYR A 322 -5.84 11.12 12.44
N TYR A 323 -4.78 10.74 11.72
CA TYR A 323 -3.44 11.23 11.97
C TYR A 323 -3.20 12.64 11.43
N ILE A 324 -3.54 12.88 10.16
CA ILE A 324 -3.17 14.10 9.42
C ILE A 324 -3.94 15.32 9.91
N VAL A 325 -5.26 15.19 10.07
CA VAL A 325 -6.13 16.35 10.38
C VAL A 325 -5.73 17.05 11.69
N PRO A 326 -5.50 16.36 12.82
CA PRO A 326 -5.00 16.99 14.04
C PRO A 326 -3.61 17.59 13.85
N MET A 327 -2.70 16.88 13.15
CA MET A 327 -1.33 17.35 12.95
C MET A 327 -1.26 18.61 12.10
N VAL A 328 -2.01 18.68 11.01
CA VAL A 328 -2.11 19.85 10.13
C VAL A 328 -2.77 21.03 10.82
N SER A 329 -3.79 20.76 11.63
CA SER A 329 -4.54 21.78 12.38
C SER A 329 -3.78 22.24 13.64
N ASN A 330 -2.67 21.58 13.99
CA ASN A 330 -1.91 21.80 15.21
C ASN A 330 -2.78 21.81 16.47
N THR A 331 -3.70 20.87 16.58
CA THR A 331 -4.64 20.72 17.71
C THR A 331 -4.98 19.26 17.95
N ALA A 332 -5.43 18.94 19.17
CA ALA A 332 -5.88 17.59 19.47
C ALA A 332 -7.17 17.25 18.70
N LEU A 333 -7.38 15.96 18.41
CA LEU A 333 -8.61 15.47 17.82
C LEU A 333 -9.82 15.83 18.70
N ALA A 334 -10.90 16.32 18.11
CA ALA A 334 -12.06 16.81 18.88
C ALA A 334 -12.73 15.69 19.70
N SER A 335 -12.78 14.45 19.20
CA SER A 335 -13.40 13.34 19.92
C SER A 335 -12.85 11.98 19.47
N ILE A 336 -12.11 11.30 20.34
CA ILE A 336 -11.66 9.93 20.15
C ILE A 336 -12.85 8.96 20.12
N LYS A 337 -13.90 9.21 20.93
CA LYS A 337 -15.11 8.38 20.99
C LYS A 337 -15.82 8.31 19.63
N LYS A 338 -16.00 9.44 18.95
CA LYS A 338 -16.58 9.46 17.60
C LYS A 338 -15.71 8.67 16.59
N GLY A 339 -14.39 8.73 16.74
CA GLY A 339 -13.47 7.93 15.92
C GLY A 339 -13.70 6.42 16.08
N TRP A 340 -13.84 5.94 17.30
CA TRP A 340 -14.18 4.53 17.58
C TRP A 340 -15.55 4.13 17.05
N GLN A 341 -16.57 4.98 17.25
CA GLN A 341 -17.91 4.74 16.70
C GLN A 341 -17.88 4.60 15.19
N ALA A 342 -17.18 5.50 14.49
CA ALA A 342 -17.03 5.45 13.04
C ALA A 342 -16.30 4.17 12.60
N LEU A 343 -15.22 3.76 13.27
CA LEU A 343 -14.51 2.52 12.99
C LEU A 343 -15.44 1.29 13.07
N HIS A 344 -16.21 1.19 14.14
CA HIS A 344 -17.13 0.06 14.32
C HIS A 344 -18.25 0.05 13.27
N LEU A 345 -18.79 1.21 12.92
CA LEU A 345 -19.83 1.34 11.89
C LEU A 345 -19.33 0.95 10.51
N VAL A 346 -18.11 1.36 10.12
CA VAL A 346 -17.52 0.94 8.84
C VAL A 346 -17.32 -0.58 8.81
N ASN A 347 -16.71 -1.16 9.85
CA ASN A 347 -16.51 -2.60 9.90
C ASN A 347 -17.85 -3.37 9.89
N ALA A 348 -18.86 -2.90 10.63
CA ALA A 348 -20.19 -3.49 10.62
C ALA A 348 -20.82 -3.45 9.23
N ALA A 349 -20.71 -2.31 8.52
CA ALA A 349 -21.21 -2.18 7.16
C ALA A 349 -20.52 -3.17 6.21
N VAL A 350 -19.20 -3.28 6.26
CA VAL A 350 -18.46 -4.18 5.35
C VAL A 350 -18.73 -5.65 5.69
N ILE A 351 -18.82 -6.03 6.98
CA ILE A 351 -19.17 -7.40 7.40
C ILE A 351 -20.58 -7.77 6.90
N LEU A 352 -21.59 -6.95 7.23
CA LEU A 352 -22.97 -7.20 6.84
C LEU A 352 -23.14 -7.19 5.33
N GLY A 353 -22.46 -6.26 4.64
CA GLY A 353 -22.44 -6.18 3.19
C GLY A 353 -21.83 -7.42 2.55
N THR A 354 -20.68 -7.89 3.06
CA THR A 354 -20.05 -9.13 2.59
C THR A 354 -20.97 -10.33 2.75
N LEU A 355 -21.57 -10.51 3.91
CA LEU A 355 -22.50 -11.62 4.19
C LEU A 355 -23.74 -11.53 3.30
N SER A 356 -24.33 -10.35 3.11
CA SER A 356 -25.50 -10.17 2.24
C SER A 356 -25.17 -10.50 0.78
N LEU A 357 -24.04 -10.05 0.25
CA LEU A 357 -23.62 -10.34 -1.12
C LEU A 357 -23.35 -11.85 -1.33
N MET A 358 -22.70 -12.52 -0.38
CA MET A 358 -22.51 -13.98 -0.44
C MET A 358 -23.83 -14.74 -0.37
N ALA A 359 -24.81 -14.25 0.39
CA ALA A 359 -26.17 -14.78 0.42
C ALA A 359 -26.96 -14.48 -0.87
N GLY A 360 -26.45 -13.61 -1.76
CA GLY A 360 -27.14 -13.20 -2.99
C GLY A 360 -28.09 -12.02 -2.79
N ILE A 361 -28.02 -11.36 -1.64
CA ILE A 361 -28.82 -10.16 -1.32
C ILE A 361 -28.01 -8.93 -1.70
N ASN A 362 -28.45 -8.19 -2.71
CA ASN A 362 -27.78 -7.00 -3.21
C ASN A 362 -28.78 -5.91 -3.67
N ASN A 363 -28.26 -4.73 -3.95
CA ASN A 363 -29.04 -3.57 -4.42
C ASN A 363 -29.12 -3.50 -5.96
N GLY A 364 -29.05 -4.64 -6.67
CA GLY A 364 -29.02 -4.70 -8.13
C GLY A 364 -27.59 -4.70 -8.68
N GLY A 365 -27.45 -4.56 -10.01
CA GLY A 365 -26.18 -4.70 -10.74
C GLY A 365 -25.31 -3.45 -10.78
N GLY A 366 -25.61 -2.40 -10.01
CA GLY A 366 -24.84 -1.17 -10.02
C GLY A 366 -23.47 -1.35 -9.37
N GLU A 367 -22.38 -1.17 -10.13
CA GLU A 367 -21.00 -1.34 -9.67
C GLU A 367 -20.68 -0.40 -8.51
N TYR A 368 -20.09 -0.93 -7.43
CA TYR A 368 -19.79 -0.26 -6.15
C TYR A 368 -21.03 0.18 -5.35
N ARG A 369 -22.25 -0.09 -5.85
CA ARG A 369 -23.55 0.22 -5.23
C ARG A 369 -24.30 -1.08 -4.88
N GLU A 370 -23.60 -2.19 -4.79
CA GLU A 370 -24.21 -3.50 -4.55
C GLU A 370 -24.72 -3.67 -3.11
N TYR A 371 -24.19 -2.93 -2.14
CA TYR A 371 -24.73 -2.95 -0.76
C TYR A 371 -26.17 -2.45 -0.72
N THR A 372 -27.01 -3.11 0.05
CA THR A 372 -28.36 -2.64 0.31
C THR A 372 -28.34 -1.33 1.12
N TRP A 373 -29.40 -0.52 1.03
CA TRP A 373 -29.45 0.79 1.70
C TRP A 373 -29.24 0.73 3.24
N PRO A 374 -29.71 -0.30 4.01
CA PRO A 374 -29.45 -0.34 5.44
C PRO A 374 -27.95 -0.52 5.76
N VAL A 375 -27.24 -1.29 4.94
CA VAL A 375 -25.80 -1.50 5.07
C VAL A 375 -25.05 -0.20 4.76
N MET A 376 -25.41 0.45 3.64
CA MET A 376 -24.76 1.70 3.24
C MET A 376 -25.10 2.87 4.18
N LEU A 377 -26.23 2.83 4.85
CA LEU A 377 -26.57 3.79 5.91
C LEU A 377 -25.57 3.74 7.08
N LEU A 378 -25.13 2.53 7.49
CA LEU A 378 -24.11 2.41 8.55
C LEU A 378 -22.79 3.06 8.11
N PHE A 379 -22.38 2.84 6.86
CA PHE A 379 -21.22 3.49 6.29
C PHE A 379 -21.37 5.01 6.23
N GLY A 380 -22.52 5.50 5.77
CA GLY A 380 -22.85 6.94 5.73
C GLY A 380 -22.80 7.60 7.12
N LEU A 381 -23.37 6.93 8.15
CA LEU A 381 -23.30 7.42 9.53
C LEU A 381 -21.86 7.51 10.05
N ALA A 382 -21.00 6.55 9.68
CA ALA A 382 -19.57 6.60 10.01
C ALA A 382 -18.88 7.81 9.38
N LEU A 383 -19.19 8.11 8.10
CA LEU A 383 -18.67 9.30 7.42
C LEU A 383 -19.17 10.59 8.05
N ILE A 384 -20.43 10.66 8.45
CA ILE A 384 -21.01 11.83 9.16
C ILE A 384 -20.26 12.06 10.48
N LEU A 385 -20.08 11.01 11.30
CA LEU A 385 -19.34 11.13 12.57
C LEU A 385 -17.90 11.59 12.34
N THR A 386 -17.24 11.08 11.30
CA THR A 386 -15.88 11.48 10.93
C THR A 386 -15.83 12.92 10.44
N LEU A 387 -16.76 13.34 9.57
CA LEU A 387 -16.86 14.72 9.08
C LEU A 387 -17.04 15.71 10.23
N ILE A 388 -17.99 15.44 11.13
CA ILE A 388 -18.23 16.27 12.33
C ILE A 388 -16.95 16.33 13.19
N ASN A 389 -16.27 15.22 13.38
CA ASN A 389 -15.06 15.13 14.20
C ASN A 389 -13.91 15.96 13.58
N PHE A 390 -13.69 15.81 12.27
CA PHE A 390 -12.67 16.57 11.56
C PHE A 390 -13.00 18.05 11.49
N TRP A 391 -14.27 18.41 11.22
CA TRP A 391 -14.72 19.81 11.22
C TRP A 391 -14.50 20.47 12.59
N GLN A 392 -14.89 19.81 13.67
CA GLN A 392 -14.67 20.29 15.03
C GLN A 392 -13.18 20.40 15.38
N THR A 393 -12.33 19.53 14.84
CA THR A 393 -10.89 19.60 15.01
C THR A 393 -10.31 20.80 14.25
N ILE A 394 -10.67 20.97 12.99
CA ILE A 394 -10.22 22.09 12.15
C ILE A 394 -10.71 23.45 12.68
N SER A 395 -11.92 23.51 13.23
CA SER A 395 -12.47 24.75 13.81
C SER A 395 -11.65 25.23 15.02
N LYS A 396 -11.00 24.32 15.73
CA LYS A 396 -10.12 24.61 16.88
C LYS A 396 -8.63 24.74 16.47
N ARG A 397 -8.34 24.83 15.19
CA ARG A 397 -6.95 24.90 14.70
C ARG A 397 -6.20 26.09 15.29
N GLN A 398 -4.94 25.86 15.60
CA GLN A 398 -4.03 26.92 16.05
C GLN A 398 -3.27 27.59 14.90
N MET A 399 -3.39 27.03 13.69
CA MET A 399 -2.80 27.59 12.47
C MET A 399 -3.77 28.61 11.85
N LYS A 400 -3.22 29.74 11.35
CA LYS A 400 -4.04 30.79 10.72
C LYS A 400 -4.77 30.29 9.48
N GLU A 401 -4.06 29.55 8.63
CA GLU A 401 -4.58 29.03 7.37
C GLU A 401 -4.96 27.55 7.48
N ILE A 402 -5.96 27.13 6.70
CA ILE A 402 -6.30 25.71 6.53
C ILE A 402 -5.41 25.18 5.42
N TYR A 403 -4.50 24.26 5.75
CA TYR A 403 -3.61 23.66 4.76
C TYR A 403 -4.38 22.79 3.77
N ILE A 404 -3.88 22.73 2.55
CA ILE A 404 -4.55 22.10 1.40
C ILE A 404 -4.94 20.62 1.65
N SER A 405 -4.19 19.86 2.44
CA SER A 405 -4.56 18.47 2.81
C SER A 405 -5.95 18.41 3.45
N ASN A 406 -6.27 19.35 4.35
CA ASN A 406 -7.60 19.40 4.99
C ASN A 406 -8.71 19.76 3.98
N TRP A 407 -8.44 20.57 2.95
CA TRP A 407 -9.39 20.84 1.89
C TRP A 407 -9.75 19.56 1.15
N TYR A 408 -8.76 18.80 0.71
CA TYR A 408 -8.94 17.54 0.02
C TYR A 408 -9.70 16.51 0.87
N ILE A 409 -9.30 16.32 2.13
CA ILE A 409 -9.90 15.32 3.05
C ILE A 409 -11.35 15.65 3.38
N VAL A 410 -11.65 16.91 3.74
CA VAL A 410 -13.00 17.32 4.11
C VAL A 410 -13.93 17.29 2.89
N SER A 411 -13.45 17.78 1.74
CA SER A 411 -14.24 17.73 0.50
C SER A 411 -14.56 16.31 0.08
N ALA A 412 -13.61 15.38 0.20
CA ALA A 412 -13.84 13.98 -0.10
C ALA A 412 -14.97 13.38 0.77
N LEU A 413 -14.98 13.66 2.07
CA LEU A 413 -16.07 13.25 2.97
C LEU A 413 -17.42 13.85 2.56
N MET A 414 -17.44 15.12 2.20
CA MET A 414 -18.67 15.81 1.77
C MET A 414 -19.22 15.21 0.46
N PHE A 415 -18.34 14.99 -0.53
CA PHE A 415 -18.76 14.39 -1.80
C PHE A 415 -19.22 12.94 -1.65
N ALA A 416 -18.53 12.13 -0.82
CA ALA A 416 -18.93 10.75 -0.54
C ALA A 416 -20.33 10.70 0.10
N LEU A 417 -20.61 11.57 1.06
CA LEU A 417 -21.94 11.67 1.67
C LEU A 417 -23.00 12.11 0.66
N THR A 418 -22.72 13.14 -0.12
CA THR A 418 -23.68 13.67 -1.11
C THR A 418 -24.03 12.60 -2.14
N ILE A 419 -23.04 11.95 -2.74
CA ILE A 419 -23.31 10.94 -3.76
C ILE A 419 -23.96 9.67 -3.19
N THR A 420 -23.66 9.30 -1.94
CA THR A 420 -24.33 8.19 -1.26
C THR A 420 -25.81 8.48 -1.07
N VAL A 421 -26.18 9.70 -0.61
CA VAL A 421 -27.59 10.10 -0.48
C VAL A 421 -28.27 10.07 -1.85
N VAL A 422 -27.67 10.69 -2.87
CA VAL A 422 -28.23 10.72 -4.24
C VAL A 422 -28.41 9.30 -4.78
N ALA A 423 -27.46 8.40 -4.57
CA ALA A 423 -27.50 7.07 -5.15
C ALA A 423 -28.45 6.09 -4.45
N TYR A 424 -28.81 6.33 -3.19
CA TYR A 424 -29.63 5.42 -2.40
C TYR A 424 -31.05 5.93 -2.12
N VAL A 425 -31.39 7.15 -2.52
CA VAL A 425 -32.79 7.64 -2.46
C VAL A 425 -33.55 7.15 -3.69
N PRO A 426 -34.59 6.33 -3.54
CA PRO A 426 -35.20 5.62 -4.68
C PRO A 426 -36.07 6.52 -5.57
N SER A 427 -36.43 7.74 -5.14
CA SER A 427 -37.41 8.57 -5.82
C SER A 427 -37.04 9.06 -7.23
N TRP A 428 -35.73 9.06 -7.58
CA TRP A 428 -35.25 9.48 -8.89
C TRP A 428 -34.50 8.36 -9.65
N GLN A 429 -34.55 7.14 -9.15
CA GLN A 429 -33.81 6.00 -9.74
C GLN A 429 -34.72 5.16 -10.63
N ASN A 430 -35.30 5.77 -11.66
CA ASN A 430 -36.16 5.08 -12.63
C ASN A 430 -35.60 5.25 -14.05
N GLY A 431 -35.48 4.15 -14.79
CA GLY A 431 -35.07 4.16 -16.18
C GLY A 431 -33.75 4.87 -16.43
N LEU A 432 -33.74 5.87 -17.30
CA LEU A 432 -32.53 6.66 -17.61
C LEU A 432 -31.95 7.38 -16.39
N GLY A 433 -32.78 7.79 -15.43
CA GLY A 433 -32.32 8.41 -14.19
C GLY A 433 -31.42 7.48 -13.40
N GLU A 434 -31.76 6.20 -13.30
CA GLU A 434 -30.90 5.20 -12.63
C GLU A 434 -29.55 5.04 -13.32
N THR A 435 -29.52 4.96 -14.65
CA THR A 435 -28.26 4.85 -15.41
C THR A 435 -27.37 6.06 -15.19
N ILE A 436 -27.94 7.27 -15.22
CA ILE A 436 -27.21 8.53 -15.00
C ILE A 436 -26.63 8.55 -13.57
N ILE A 437 -27.47 8.28 -12.57
CA ILE A 437 -27.04 8.27 -11.16
C ILE A 437 -25.97 7.20 -10.92
N GLN A 438 -26.10 6.01 -11.51
CA GLN A 438 -25.10 4.96 -11.42
C GLN A 438 -23.75 5.40 -11.98
N GLY A 439 -23.71 6.08 -13.13
CA GLY A 439 -22.48 6.62 -13.69
C GLY A 439 -21.80 7.63 -12.75
N TYR A 440 -22.58 8.55 -12.19
CA TYR A 440 -22.06 9.52 -11.23
C TYR A 440 -21.61 8.84 -9.93
N TYR A 441 -22.37 7.91 -9.38
CA TYR A 441 -22.00 7.20 -8.16
C TYR A 441 -20.70 6.45 -8.29
N MET A 442 -20.57 5.64 -9.33
CA MET A 442 -19.37 4.85 -9.61
C MET A 442 -18.14 5.76 -9.76
N HIS A 443 -18.28 6.81 -10.55
CA HIS A 443 -17.16 7.70 -10.84
C HIS A 443 -16.80 8.60 -9.66
N GLN A 444 -17.80 9.17 -8.97
CA GLN A 444 -17.57 10.00 -7.78
C GLN A 444 -17.00 9.19 -6.62
N GLY A 445 -17.39 7.92 -6.49
CA GLY A 445 -16.78 7.00 -5.52
C GLY A 445 -15.27 6.87 -5.76
N VAL A 446 -14.84 6.65 -7.00
CA VAL A 446 -13.42 6.52 -7.33
C VAL A 446 -12.69 7.87 -7.22
N GLY A 447 -13.22 8.92 -7.82
CA GLY A 447 -12.49 10.18 -7.96
C GLY A 447 -12.66 11.16 -6.83
N MET A 448 -13.85 11.29 -6.28
CA MET A 448 -14.12 12.29 -5.24
C MET A 448 -14.03 11.72 -3.83
N TRP A 449 -14.19 10.40 -3.65
CA TRP A 449 -13.91 9.78 -2.36
C TRP A 449 -12.47 9.27 -2.30
N PHE A 450 -12.09 8.28 -3.10
CA PHE A 450 -10.76 7.66 -2.99
C PHE A 450 -9.63 8.59 -3.46
N MET A 451 -9.70 9.11 -4.66
CA MET A 451 -8.61 9.91 -5.22
C MET A 451 -8.44 11.23 -4.46
N LEU A 452 -9.54 11.97 -4.23
CA LEU A 452 -9.46 13.28 -3.58
C LEU A 452 -8.89 13.14 -2.15
N PHE A 453 -9.40 12.18 -1.36
CA PHE A 453 -8.89 11.94 0.00
C PHE A 453 -7.41 11.55 0.00
N THR A 454 -7.04 10.64 -0.91
CA THR A 454 -5.66 10.13 -1.00
C THR A 454 -4.68 11.21 -1.44
N LEU A 455 -5.07 12.10 -2.36
CA LEU A 455 -4.25 13.27 -2.70
C LEU A 455 -4.04 14.18 -1.48
N GLY A 456 -5.06 14.37 -0.65
CA GLY A 456 -4.91 15.07 0.63
C GLY A 456 -3.85 14.43 1.54
N ILE A 457 -3.77 13.10 1.56
CA ILE A 457 -2.71 12.37 2.27
C ILE A 457 -1.34 12.67 1.66
N VAL A 458 -1.21 12.62 0.32
CA VAL A 458 0.06 12.86 -0.38
C VAL A 458 0.56 14.29 -0.15
N TYR A 459 -0.32 15.30 -0.21
CA TYR A 459 0.05 16.70 0.05
C TYR A 459 0.64 16.93 1.44
N TYR A 460 0.32 16.09 2.42
CA TYR A 460 0.93 16.16 3.75
C TYR A 460 2.14 15.22 3.87
N MET A 461 1.99 13.94 3.49
CA MET A 461 2.99 12.92 3.79
C MET A 461 4.24 13.04 2.93
N LEU A 462 4.13 13.35 1.63
CA LEU A 462 5.29 13.44 0.74
C LEU A 462 6.27 14.56 1.15
N PRO A 463 5.83 15.80 1.41
CA PRO A 463 6.69 16.83 1.98
C PRO A 463 7.36 16.41 3.30
N GLN A 464 6.62 15.71 4.17
CA GLN A 464 7.14 15.21 5.44
C GLN A 464 8.27 14.18 5.24
N GLN A 465 8.08 13.22 4.31
CA GLN A 465 9.08 12.19 4.04
C GLN A 465 10.34 12.77 3.36
N LEU A 466 10.18 13.79 2.54
CA LEU A 466 11.29 14.49 1.89
C LEU A 466 11.94 15.55 2.79
N ASN A 467 11.30 15.91 3.91
CA ASN A 467 11.65 17.05 4.73
C ASN A 467 11.83 18.33 3.88
N LYS A 468 10.83 18.60 3.05
CA LYS A 468 10.77 19.74 2.13
C LYS A 468 9.34 20.25 2.02
N PRO A 469 9.11 21.52 1.65
CA PRO A 469 7.77 22.00 1.31
C PRO A 469 7.30 21.34 0.01
N ILE A 470 6.00 21.33 -0.20
CA ILE A 470 5.45 21.06 -1.52
C ILE A 470 6.00 22.09 -2.53
N TYR A 471 6.31 21.66 -3.73
CA TYR A 471 6.96 22.50 -4.75
C TYR A 471 6.18 23.79 -5.03
N SER A 472 4.87 23.70 -5.20
CA SER A 472 4.03 24.86 -5.47
C SER A 472 2.66 24.73 -4.79
N TYR A 473 2.38 25.63 -3.86
CA TYR A 473 1.06 25.70 -3.24
C TYR A 473 -0.05 26.11 -4.23
N SER A 474 0.28 27.01 -5.15
CA SER A 474 -0.63 27.45 -6.21
C SER A 474 -1.03 26.35 -7.17
N LEU A 475 -0.08 25.46 -7.56
CA LEU A 475 -0.40 24.26 -8.34
C LEU A 475 -1.33 23.31 -7.56
N GLY A 476 -1.15 23.21 -6.25
CA GLY A 476 -2.05 22.44 -5.39
C GLY A 476 -3.47 22.98 -5.39
N ILE A 477 -3.61 24.30 -5.27
CA ILE A 477 -4.93 25.00 -5.34
C ILE A 477 -5.57 24.81 -6.72
N LEU A 478 -4.80 24.97 -7.79
CA LEU A 478 -5.27 24.74 -9.16
C LEU A 478 -5.77 23.29 -9.33
N ALA A 479 -4.96 22.31 -8.91
CA ALA A 479 -5.34 20.91 -8.98
C ALA A 479 -6.62 20.62 -8.20
N PHE A 480 -6.78 21.18 -7.00
CA PHE A 480 -7.97 20.98 -6.18
C PHE A 480 -9.24 21.48 -6.85
N TRP A 481 -9.27 22.76 -7.25
CA TRP A 481 -10.47 23.37 -7.82
C TRP A 481 -10.82 22.80 -9.19
N THR A 482 -9.83 22.55 -10.03
CA THR A 482 -10.08 21.96 -11.36
C THR A 482 -10.50 20.50 -11.26
N GLN A 483 -10.01 19.74 -10.28
CA GLN A 483 -10.51 18.39 -10.02
C GLN A 483 -11.98 18.43 -9.60
N ILE A 484 -12.36 19.27 -8.65
CA ILE A 484 -13.79 19.40 -8.25
C ILE A 484 -14.63 19.79 -9.44
N LEU A 485 -14.23 20.83 -10.21
CA LEU A 485 -15.00 21.32 -11.34
C LEU A 485 -15.22 20.22 -12.39
N PHE A 486 -14.17 19.59 -12.87
CA PHE A 486 -14.27 18.63 -13.98
C PHE A 486 -14.82 17.29 -13.52
N TYR A 487 -14.45 16.83 -12.33
CA TYR A 487 -14.91 15.53 -11.83
C TYR A 487 -16.43 15.48 -11.63
N THR A 488 -17.08 16.60 -11.32
CA THR A 488 -18.55 16.67 -11.22
C THR A 488 -19.27 16.53 -12.56
N LEU A 489 -18.54 16.61 -13.69
CA LEU A 489 -19.13 16.51 -15.03
C LEU A 489 -19.00 15.12 -15.65
N ILE A 490 -18.04 14.29 -15.20
CA ILE A 490 -17.57 13.13 -15.96
C ILE A 490 -18.33 11.82 -15.71
N GLY A 491 -19.26 11.77 -14.76
CA GLY A 491 -19.90 10.53 -14.33
C GLY A 491 -20.44 9.65 -15.44
N THR A 492 -21.04 10.23 -16.46
CA THR A 492 -21.68 9.47 -17.55
C THR A 492 -20.75 9.02 -18.67
N HIS A 493 -19.44 9.29 -18.61
CA HIS A 493 -18.52 8.77 -19.62
C HIS A 493 -18.39 7.22 -19.61
N HIS A 494 -18.79 6.56 -18.52
CA HIS A 494 -18.89 5.11 -18.47
C HIS A 494 -20.07 4.54 -19.29
N PHE A 495 -20.99 5.39 -19.74
CA PHE A 495 -22.18 5.01 -20.48
C PHE A 495 -22.23 5.67 -21.88
N VAL A 496 -21.07 5.92 -22.47
CA VAL A 496 -20.94 6.30 -23.87
C VAL A 496 -21.52 5.18 -24.73
N PHE A 497 -22.26 5.54 -25.77
CA PHE A 497 -23.06 4.61 -26.63
C PHE A 497 -24.23 3.91 -25.93
N SER A 498 -24.58 4.31 -24.71
CA SER A 498 -25.82 3.85 -24.07
C SER A 498 -27.03 4.72 -24.52
N SER A 499 -28.19 4.44 -23.92
CA SER A 499 -29.43 5.17 -24.19
C SER A 499 -29.49 6.59 -23.57
N ILE A 500 -28.48 7.03 -22.81
CA ILE A 500 -28.47 8.37 -22.26
C ILE A 500 -28.30 9.43 -23.37
N PRO A 501 -28.82 10.66 -23.19
CA PRO A 501 -28.75 11.71 -24.21
C PRO A 501 -27.31 11.95 -24.70
N TRP A 502 -27.17 12.12 -26.01
CA TRP A 502 -25.85 12.30 -26.66
C TRP A 502 -25.08 13.51 -26.12
N TRP A 503 -25.79 14.61 -25.83
CA TRP A 503 -25.18 15.81 -25.25
C TRP A 503 -24.59 15.52 -23.86
N LEU A 504 -25.23 14.69 -23.04
CA LEU A 504 -24.75 14.35 -21.70
C LEU A 504 -23.47 13.48 -21.78
N GLN A 505 -23.42 12.57 -22.76
CA GLN A 505 -22.17 11.84 -23.07
C GLN A 505 -21.05 12.80 -23.46
N THR A 506 -21.36 13.82 -24.29
CA THR A 506 -20.38 14.82 -24.71
C THR A 506 -19.89 15.67 -23.54
N VAL A 507 -20.76 16.11 -22.67
CA VAL A 507 -20.39 16.85 -21.43
C VAL A 507 -19.43 16.02 -20.58
N ALA A 508 -19.70 14.74 -20.42
CA ALA A 508 -18.83 13.84 -19.66
C ALA A 508 -17.43 13.68 -20.31
N ILE A 509 -17.36 13.58 -21.64
CA ILE A 509 -16.09 13.53 -22.38
C ILE A 509 -15.30 14.85 -22.19
N VAL A 510 -15.98 15.99 -22.30
CA VAL A 510 -15.33 17.31 -22.07
C VAL A 510 -14.81 17.42 -20.64
N GLY A 511 -15.60 16.97 -19.64
CA GLY A 511 -15.13 16.87 -18.26
C GLY A 511 -13.89 15.98 -18.12
N SER A 512 -13.87 14.82 -18.78
CA SER A 512 -12.73 13.90 -18.77
C SER A 512 -11.46 14.51 -19.37
N VAL A 513 -11.59 15.26 -20.48
CA VAL A 513 -10.46 16.01 -21.05
C VAL A 513 -10.00 17.12 -20.09
N GLY A 514 -10.94 17.81 -19.42
CA GLY A 514 -10.61 18.81 -18.41
C GLY A 514 -9.81 18.26 -17.24
N MET A 515 -9.95 16.97 -16.92
CA MET A 515 -9.15 16.29 -15.86
C MET A 515 -7.66 16.23 -16.16
N VAL A 516 -7.22 16.43 -17.39
CA VAL A 516 -5.79 16.54 -17.69
C VAL A 516 -5.15 17.69 -16.89
N ILE A 517 -5.90 18.78 -16.63
CA ILE A 517 -5.38 19.95 -15.89
C ILE A 517 -5.00 19.58 -14.44
N PRO A 518 -5.88 19.05 -13.59
CA PRO A 518 -5.51 18.69 -12.21
C PRO A 518 -4.49 17.55 -12.15
N VAL A 519 -4.54 16.60 -13.08
CA VAL A 519 -3.59 15.49 -13.14
C VAL A 519 -2.18 15.99 -13.45
N VAL A 520 -2.00 16.84 -14.47
CA VAL A 520 -0.69 17.41 -14.82
C VAL A 520 -0.21 18.34 -13.71
N ALA A 521 -1.09 19.19 -13.14
CA ALA A 521 -0.72 20.09 -12.05
C ALA A 521 -0.28 19.31 -10.80
N GLY A 522 -1.02 18.28 -10.40
CA GLY A 522 -0.69 17.43 -9.25
C GLY A 522 0.59 16.62 -9.48
N THR A 523 0.71 15.95 -10.62
CA THR A 523 1.92 15.18 -10.99
C THR A 523 3.16 16.06 -10.98
N THR A 524 3.11 17.22 -11.67
CA THR A 524 4.20 18.18 -11.69
C THR A 524 4.58 18.62 -10.29
N ASN A 525 3.59 18.95 -9.45
CA ASN A 525 3.80 19.39 -8.09
C ASN A 525 4.53 18.31 -7.24
N PHE A 526 4.08 17.06 -7.34
CA PHE A 526 4.67 15.95 -6.59
C PHE A 526 6.07 15.58 -7.09
N ILE A 527 6.27 15.45 -8.40
CA ILE A 527 7.58 15.14 -8.99
C ILE A 527 8.60 16.24 -8.69
N MET A 528 8.19 17.51 -8.83
CA MET A 528 9.07 18.64 -8.54
C MET A 528 9.38 18.79 -7.06
N THR A 529 8.56 18.23 -6.17
CA THR A 529 8.88 18.15 -4.74
C THR A 529 10.11 17.27 -4.48
N PHE A 530 10.37 16.26 -5.33
CA PHE A 530 11.61 15.46 -5.28
C PHE A 530 12.87 16.21 -5.76
N ARG A 531 12.73 17.35 -6.46
CA ARG A 531 13.89 18.08 -6.99
C ARG A 531 14.92 18.37 -5.90
N GLY A 532 16.17 17.92 -6.11
CA GLY A 532 17.26 18.02 -5.11
C GLY A 532 17.19 17.01 -3.96
N ALA A 533 16.20 16.11 -3.94
CA ALA A 533 16.04 15.08 -2.90
C ALA A 533 15.91 13.65 -3.45
N TRP A 534 16.18 13.43 -4.74
CA TRP A 534 16.10 12.12 -5.39
C TRP A 534 16.97 11.05 -4.71
N HIS A 535 18.14 11.45 -4.18
CA HIS A 535 19.04 10.57 -3.45
C HIS A 535 18.41 9.93 -2.20
N LYS A 536 17.37 10.55 -1.63
CA LYS A 536 16.65 10.02 -0.45
C LYS A 536 15.85 8.76 -0.75
N ILE A 537 15.50 8.51 -2.02
CA ILE A 537 14.76 7.31 -2.42
C ILE A 537 15.52 6.04 -2.08
N ALA A 538 16.84 6.03 -2.30
CA ALA A 538 17.67 4.85 -2.05
C ALA A 538 17.74 4.45 -0.57
N GLY A 539 17.62 5.42 0.34
CA GLY A 539 17.63 5.18 1.79
C GLY A 539 16.25 5.09 2.44
N SER A 540 15.17 5.23 1.66
CA SER A 540 13.80 5.24 2.17
C SER A 540 13.00 4.03 1.68
N TYR A 541 12.25 3.40 2.57
CA TYR A 541 11.30 2.36 2.18
C TYR A 541 9.89 2.91 1.90
N THR A 542 9.61 4.18 2.17
CA THR A 542 8.32 4.84 1.89
C THR A 542 8.31 5.60 0.57
N LEU A 543 9.40 6.29 0.23
CA LEU A 543 9.49 7.12 -0.97
C LEU A 543 9.32 6.35 -2.29
N PRO A 544 9.82 5.10 -2.44
CA PRO A 544 9.52 4.31 -3.63
C PRO A 544 8.02 4.08 -3.87
N PHE A 545 7.23 3.83 -2.82
CA PHE A 545 5.78 3.69 -2.93
C PHE A 545 5.13 5.02 -3.38
N PHE A 546 5.54 6.16 -2.82
CA PHE A 546 5.06 7.47 -3.30
C PHE A 546 5.39 7.69 -4.76
N LEU A 547 6.62 7.39 -5.18
CA LEU A 547 7.05 7.60 -6.58
C LEU A 547 6.21 6.76 -7.55
N VAL A 548 6.02 5.48 -7.25
CA VAL A 548 5.18 4.58 -8.06
C VAL A 548 3.73 5.07 -8.11
N GLY A 549 3.17 5.44 -6.96
CA GLY A 549 1.83 6.02 -6.89
C GLY A 549 1.68 7.30 -7.74
N ILE A 550 2.69 8.17 -7.77
CA ILE A 550 2.69 9.39 -8.61
C ILE A 550 2.76 9.04 -10.10
N ILE A 551 3.59 8.05 -10.49
CA ILE A 551 3.68 7.59 -11.88
C ILE A 551 2.32 7.06 -12.34
N PHE A 552 1.67 6.22 -11.54
CA PHE A 552 0.36 5.68 -11.88
C PHE A 552 -0.75 6.74 -11.77
N TYR A 553 -0.63 7.74 -10.88
CA TYR A 553 -1.54 8.89 -10.87
C TYR A 553 -1.52 9.61 -12.20
N CYS A 554 -0.36 9.84 -12.79
CA CYS A 554 -0.25 10.43 -14.12
C CYS A 554 -0.79 9.48 -15.20
N THR A 555 -0.21 8.29 -15.32
CA THR A 555 -0.48 7.36 -16.43
C THR A 555 -1.88 6.79 -16.38
N GLY A 556 -2.36 6.36 -15.21
CA GLY A 556 -3.70 5.81 -15.03
C GLY A 556 -4.81 6.84 -15.23
N SER A 557 -4.61 8.09 -14.76
CA SER A 557 -5.61 9.15 -14.96
C SER A 557 -5.67 9.59 -16.42
N LEU A 558 -4.54 9.69 -17.12
CA LEU A 558 -4.52 9.98 -18.56
C LEU A 558 -5.14 8.86 -19.39
N GLN A 559 -4.97 7.58 -18.95
CA GLN A 559 -5.62 6.44 -19.56
C GLN A 559 -7.15 6.54 -19.41
N GLY A 560 -7.67 6.88 -18.23
CA GLY A 560 -9.10 7.09 -18.01
C GLY A 560 -9.68 8.22 -18.88
N THR A 561 -8.89 9.29 -19.12
CA THR A 561 -9.26 10.31 -20.10
C THR A 561 -9.32 9.74 -21.52
N ALA A 562 -8.36 8.90 -21.90
CA ALA A 562 -8.38 8.24 -23.21
C ALA A 562 -9.57 7.30 -23.39
N GLU A 563 -9.97 6.57 -22.35
CA GLU A 563 -11.16 5.69 -22.38
C GLU A 563 -12.48 6.46 -22.58
N ALA A 564 -12.51 7.75 -22.25
CA ALA A 564 -13.71 8.57 -22.40
C ALA A 564 -14.00 8.98 -23.87
N PHE A 565 -13.01 9.00 -24.76
CA PHE A 565 -13.25 9.34 -26.16
C PHE A 565 -14.07 8.28 -26.86
N ARG A 566 -15.00 8.67 -27.73
CA ARG A 566 -15.87 7.72 -28.45
C ARG A 566 -15.11 6.69 -29.25
N SER A 567 -14.02 7.08 -29.91
CA SER A 567 -13.19 6.18 -30.72
C SER A 567 -12.57 5.05 -29.90
N THR A 568 -11.99 5.38 -28.75
CA THR A 568 -11.34 4.41 -27.87
C THR A 568 -12.35 3.68 -27.00
N ASN A 569 -13.44 4.33 -26.58
CA ASN A 569 -14.52 3.72 -25.83
C ASN A 569 -15.21 2.62 -26.64
N LEU A 570 -15.42 2.84 -27.95
CA LEU A 570 -15.96 1.81 -28.85
C LEU A 570 -15.11 0.53 -28.88
N LEU A 571 -13.79 0.68 -28.73
CA LEU A 571 -12.84 -0.43 -28.71
C LEU A 571 -12.71 -1.10 -27.35
N TRP A 572 -12.66 -0.32 -26.26
CA TRP A 572 -12.28 -0.82 -24.94
C TRP A 572 -13.46 -1.10 -24.00
N HIS A 573 -14.59 -0.41 -24.20
CA HIS A 573 -15.75 -0.56 -23.34
C HIS A 573 -16.29 -1.99 -23.41
N PHE A 574 -16.75 -2.53 -22.28
CA PHE A 574 -17.18 -3.93 -22.10
C PHE A 574 -16.09 -4.99 -22.28
N THR A 575 -14.82 -4.60 -22.51
CA THR A 575 -13.70 -5.53 -22.47
C THR A 575 -13.03 -5.53 -21.08
N ASP A 576 -12.10 -6.46 -20.86
CA ASP A 576 -11.29 -6.48 -19.62
C ASP A 576 -10.28 -5.32 -19.51
N PHE A 577 -10.23 -4.41 -20.52
CA PHE A 577 -9.42 -3.20 -20.47
C PHE A 577 -9.82 -2.31 -19.28
N THR A 578 -11.13 -2.17 -19.05
CA THR A 578 -11.66 -1.38 -17.92
C THR A 578 -11.30 -2.03 -16.57
N VAL A 579 -11.22 -3.36 -16.50
CA VAL A 579 -10.75 -4.08 -15.30
C VAL A 579 -9.26 -3.81 -15.05
N ALA A 580 -8.44 -3.83 -16.12
CA ALA A 580 -7.03 -3.49 -16.02
C ALA A 580 -6.81 -2.02 -15.58
N HIS A 581 -7.60 -1.09 -16.15
CA HIS A 581 -7.61 0.32 -15.77
C HIS A 581 -7.97 0.51 -14.28
N SER A 582 -9.04 -0.16 -13.82
CA SER A 582 -9.45 -0.08 -12.40
C SER A 582 -8.36 -0.56 -11.45
N HIS A 583 -7.63 -1.63 -11.79
CA HIS A 583 -6.49 -2.09 -10.99
C HIS A 583 -5.31 -1.13 -11.07
N LEU A 584 -5.03 -0.56 -12.25
CA LEU A 584 -3.96 0.43 -12.38
C LEU A 584 -4.22 1.67 -11.51
N THR A 585 -5.46 2.12 -11.42
CA THR A 585 -5.84 3.29 -10.63
C THR A 585 -6.02 2.95 -9.16
N MET A 586 -6.88 1.99 -8.82
CA MET A 586 -7.18 1.70 -7.41
C MET A 586 -6.02 1.01 -6.69
N TYR A 587 -5.32 0.12 -7.36
CA TYR A 587 -4.15 -0.54 -6.78
C TYR A 587 -2.88 0.31 -6.99
N GLY A 588 -2.58 0.69 -8.23
CA GLY A 588 -1.34 1.41 -8.56
C GLY A 588 -1.26 2.81 -7.96
N ILE A 589 -2.37 3.52 -7.80
CA ILE A 589 -2.40 4.86 -7.18
C ILE A 589 -2.75 4.74 -5.70
N ILE A 590 -3.99 4.32 -5.40
CA ILE A 590 -4.55 4.42 -4.04
C ILE A 590 -3.79 3.53 -3.07
N CYS A 591 -3.60 2.24 -3.39
CA CYS A 591 -2.91 1.33 -2.47
C CYS A 591 -1.45 1.74 -2.25
N PHE A 592 -0.70 2.13 -3.30
CA PHE A 592 0.68 2.56 -3.14
C PHE A 592 0.81 3.80 -2.26
N PHE A 593 -0.08 4.77 -2.38
CA PHE A 593 -0.10 5.94 -1.49
C PHE A 593 -0.51 5.59 -0.06
N LEU A 594 -1.48 4.68 0.13
CA LEU A 594 -1.88 4.23 1.46
C LEU A 594 -0.76 3.47 2.16
N TRP A 595 -0.08 2.55 1.46
CA TRP A 595 1.06 1.83 2.02
C TRP A 595 2.20 2.77 2.38
N ALA A 596 2.53 3.73 1.50
CA ALA A 596 3.51 4.76 1.81
C ALA A 596 3.17 5.53 3.08
N GLY A 597 1.91 5.97 3.22
CA GLY A 597 1.40 6.67 4.39
C GLY A 597 1.45 5.81 5.66
N MET A 598 1.01 4.55 5.58
CA MET A 598 1.01 3.63 6.72
C MET A 598 2.43 3.29 7.18
N TYR A 599 3.35 2.97 6.26
CA TYR A 599 4.76 2.73 6.59
C TYR A 599 5.46 3.97 7.17
N ALA A 600 4.98 5.18 6.85
CA ALA A 600 5.50 6.41 7.45
C ALA A 600 4.92 6.69 8.84
N VAL A 601 3.64 6.35 9.08
CA VAL A 601 2.93 6.70 10.31
C VAL A 601 3.12 5.64 11.40
N ILE A 602 3.01 4.33 11.08
CA ILE A 602 3.06 3.27 12.09
C ILE A 602 4.34 3.32 12.93
N PRO A 603 5.56 3.47 12.37
CA PRO A 603 6.78 3.61 13.17
C PRO A 603 6.77 4.81 14.11
N ARG A 604 6.11 5.91 13.72
CA ARG A 604 5.97 7.11 14.59
C ARG A 604 5.05 6.86 15.77
N LEU A 605 4.07 5.96 15.62
CA LEU A 605 3.13 5.62 16.70
C LEU A 605 3.65 4.52 17.62
N THR A 606 4.46 3.60 17.11
CA THR A 606 4.90 2.39 17.81
C THR A 606 6.37 2.40 18.22
N GLY A 607 7.17 3.30 17.63
CA GLY A 607 8.63 3.30 17.76
C GLY A 607 9.34 2.13 17.07
N LYS A 608 8.63 1.36 16.22
CA LYS A 608 9.16 0.13 15.59
C LYS A 608 9.05 0.20 14.07
N GLU A 609 10.14 -0.11 13.40
CA GLU A 609 10.20 -0.19 11.93
C GLU A 609 9.94 -1.62 11.44
N ALA A 610 9.41 -1.72 10.23
CA ALA A 610 9.28 -3.00 9.54
C ALA A 610 10.63 -3.48 9.02
N PRO A 611 10.86 -4.83 8.94
CA PRO A 611 12.08 -5.35 8.34
C PRO A 611 12.20 -4.92 6.87
N GLN A 612 13.31 -4.29 6.50
CA GLN A 612 13.52 -3.72 5.15
C GLN A 612 13.37 -4.76 4.03
N VAL A 613 13.83 -6.01 4.26
CA VAL A 613 13.73 -7.08 3.26
C VAL A 613 12.28 -7.40 2.93
N THR A 614 11.41 -7.49 3.94
CA THR A 614 10.00 -7.82 3.74
C THR A 614 9.19 -6.63 3.21
N VAL A 615 9.60 -5.39 3.52
CA VAL A 615 9.06 -4.20 2.84
C VAL A 615 9.45 -4.19 1.37
N GLY A 616 10.71 -4.53 1.05
CA GLY A 616 11.17 -4.67 -0.33
C GLY A 616 10.42 -5.77 -1.09
N ALA A 617 10.18 -6.92 -0.44
CA ALA A 617 9.38 -8.01 -1.02
C ALA A 617 7.93 -7.53 -1.31
N HIS A 618 7.28 -6.87 -0.36
CA HIS A 618 5.96 -6.26 -0.57
C HIS A 618 5.98 -5.32 -1.77
N PHE A 619 6.91 -4.38 -1.83
CA PHE A 619 7.00 -3.40 -2.91
C PHE A 619 7.15 -4.03 -4.29
N TRP A 620 8.13 -4.92 -4.45
CA TRP A 620 8.44 -5.49 -5.76
C TRP A 620 7.37 -6.47 -6.23
N LEU A 621 6.82 -7.30 -5.34
CA LEU A 621 5.73 -8.21 -5.69
C LEU A 621 4.46 -7.46 -6.05
N ALA A 622 4.14 -6.37 -5.34
CA ALA A 622 3.02 -5.51 -5.66
C ALA A 622 3.17 -4.87 -7.04
N LEU A 623 4.35 -4.28 -7.32
CA LEU A 623 4.59 -3.58 -8.59
C LEU A 623 4.64 -4.55 -9.77
N ILE A 624 5.43 -5.63 -9.68
CA ILE A 624 5.57 -6.61 -10.76
C ILE A 624 4.24 -7.32 -10.99
N GLY A 625 3.55 -7.70 -9.91
CA GLY A 625 2.22 -8.32 -10.00
C GLY A 625 1.21 -7.44 -10.71
N LEU A 626 1.18 -6.15 -10.39
CA LEU A 626 0.29 -5.18 -11.06
C LEU A 626 0.62 -5.07 -12.56
N LEU A 627 1.90 -5.00 -12.94
CA LEU A 627 2.29 -4.92 -14.35
C LEU A 627 1.93 -6.21 -15.11
N PHE A 628 2.13 -7.38 -14.50
CA PHE A 628 1.76 -8.66 -15.11
C PHE A 628 0.25 -8.85 -15.20
N TYR A 629 -0.50 -8.25 -14.29
CA TYR A 629 -1.96 -8.24 -14.35
C TYR A 629 -2.46 -7.31 -15.46
N THR A 630 -1.99 -6.05 -15.48
CA THR A 630 -2.62 -4.99 -16.28
C THR A 630 -2.16 -4.98 -17.73
N ILE A 631 -0.85 -5.09 -18.01
CA ILE A 631 -0.32 -4.93 -19.36
C ILE A 631 -0.85 -6.00 -20.33
N PRO A 632 -0.74 -7.32 -20.01
CA PRO A 632 -1.30 -8.34 -20.90
C PRO A 632 -2.80 -8.19 -21.08
N LEU A 633 -3.54 -7.89 -19.99
CA LEU A 633 -4.97 -7.74 -20.04
C LEU A 633 -5.41 -6.58 -20.95
N MET A 634 -4.70 -5.44 -20.94
CA MET A 634 -4.93 -4.32 -21.84
C MET A 634 -4.69 -4.68 -23.31
N ILE A 635 -3.61 -5.42 -23.57
CA ILE A 635 -3.28 -5.88 -24.93
C ILE A 635 -4.35 -6.81 -25.46
N GLY A 636 -4.65 -7.88 -24.71
CA GLY A 636 -5.67 -8.86 -25.10
C GLY A 636 -7.05 -8.24 -25.29
N SER A 637 -7.43 -7.32 -24.40
CA SER A 637 -8.72 -6.61 -24.47
C SER A 637 -8.83 -5.67 -25.66
N THR A 638 -7.73 -4.99 -26.02
CA THR A 638 -7.70 -4.13 -27.25
C THR A 638 -7.92 -4.98 -28.49
N LEU A 639 -7.22 -6.11 -28.59
CA LEU A 639 -7.42 -7.06 -29.71
C LEU A 639 -8.83 -7.65 -29.70
N ARG A 640 -9.37 -8.01 -28.53
CA ARG A 640 -10.76 -8.48 -28.39
C ARG A 640 -11.76 -7.45 -28.89
N GLY A 641 -11.59 -6.18 -28.53
CA GLY A 641 -12.43 -5.09 -29.00
C GLY A 641 -12.38 -4.94 -30.54
N GLN A 642 -11.20 -5.10 -31.16
CA GLN A 642 -11.08 -5.14 -32.61
C GLN A 642 -11.82 -6.32 -33.23
N MET A 643 -11.70 -7.53 -32.65
CA MET A 643 -12.43 -8.71 -33.09
C MET A 643 -13.96 -8.49 -33.05
N TRP A 644 -14.47 -7.78 -32.04
CA TRP A 644 -15.90 -7.44 -31.99
C TRP A 644 -16.31 -6.46 -33.07
N ILE A 645 -15.49 -5.45 -33.37
CA ILE A 645 -15.74 -4.50 -34.46
C ILE A 645 -15.71 -5.20 -35.82
N GLU A 646 -14.83 -6.20 -35.98
CA GLU A 646 -14.74 -7.03 -37.19
C GLU A 646 -15.88 -8.05 -37.30
N GLY A 647 -16.79 -8.17 -36.31
CA GLY A 647 -17.92 -9.10 -36.31
C GLY A 647 -17.52 -10.56 -36.10
N LYS A 648 -16.38 -10.82 -35.42
CA LYS A 648 -15.97 -12.20 -35.09
C LYS A 648 -16.96 -12.84 -34.12
N PRO A 649 -17.20 -14.16 -34.22
CA PRO A 649 -18.00 -14.89 -33.25
C PRO A 649 -17.54 -14.67 -31.83
N PHE A 650 -18.50 -14.50 -30.91
CA PHE A 650 -18.16 -14.19 -29.49
C PHE A 650 -17.24 -15.24 -28.87
N ILE A 651 -17.43 -16.53 -29.17
CA ILE A 651 -16.61 -17.62 -28.62
C ILE A 651 -15.13 -17.51 -29.04
N GLU A 652 -14.86 -17.09 -30.28
CA GLU A 652 -13.46 -16.86 -30.73
C GLU A 652 -12.79 -15.80 -29.86
N THR A 653 -13.52 -14.75 -29.48
CA THR A 653 -13.00 -13.69 -28.64
C THR A 653 -12.76 -14.16 -27.20
N VAL A 654 -13.53 -15.12 -26.70
CA VAL A 654 -13.32 -15.77 -25.40
C VAL A 654 -12.06 -16.63 -25.42
N VAL A 655 -11.89 -17.46 -26.45
CA VAL A 655 -10.69 -18.29 -26.64
C VAL A 655 -9.44 -17.41 -26.75
N HIS A 656 -9.53 -16.29 -27.49
CA HIS A 656 -8.45 -15.32 -27.60
C HIS A 656 -7.99 -14.78 -26.23
N MET A 657 -8.91 -14.57 -25.28
CA MET A 657 -8.60 -14.02 -23.97
C MET A 657 -7.94 -15.01 -23.01
N ALA A 658 -8.02 -16.32 -23.25
CA ALA A 658 -7.52 -17.33 -22.32
C ALA A 658 -6.06 -17.11 -21.84
N PRO A 659 -5.05 -16.85 -22.70
CA PRO A 659 -3.68 -16.60 -22.25
C PRO A 659 -3.54 -15.30 -21.44
N TYR A 660 -4.36 -14.29 -21.71
CA TYR A 660 -4.33 -13.01 -20.98
C TYR A 660 -4.98 -13.15 -19.61
N TRP A 661 -5.99 -14.00 -19.46
CA TRP A 661 -6.56 -14.35 -18.15
C TRP A 661 -5.59 -15.16 -17.30
N LEU A 662 -4.76 -16.01 -17.91
CA LEU A 662 -3.69 -16.69 -17.19
C LEU A 662 -2.67 -15.69 -16.64
N TRP A 663 -2.24 -14.70 -17.42
CA TRP A 663 -1.37 -13.62 -16.94
C TRP A 663 -2.04 -12.81 -15.83
N ARG A 664 -3.34 -12.56 -15.94
CA ARG A 664 -4.14 -11.94 -14.87
C ARG A 664 -4.06 -12.72 -13.57
N ALA A 665 -4.23 -14.04 -13.62
CA ALA A 665 -4.14 -14.90 -12.44
C ALA A 665 -2.72 -14.91 -11.85
N ILE A 666 -1.67 -14.99 -12.68
CA ILE A 666 -0.27 -14.90 -12.23
C ILE A 666 0.02 -13.56 -11.56
N GLY A 667 -0.36 -12.46 -12.20
CA GLY A 667 -0.19 -11.12 -11.66
C GLY A 667 -0.95 -10.94 -10.34
N GLY A 668 -2.19 -11.43 -10.28
CA GLY A 668 -3.03 -11.46 -9.08
C GLY A 668 -2.38 -12.21 -7.92
N SER A 669 -1.83 -13.39 -8.19
CA SER A 669 -1.11 -14.20 -7.18
C SER A 669 0.10 -13.45 -6.59
N LEU A 670 0.87 -12.74 -7.42
CA LEU A 670 2.00 -11.93 -6.96
C LEU A 670 1.51 -10.74 -6.10
N MET A 671 0.44 -10.07 -6.53
CA MET A 671 -0.20 -9.00 -5.76
C MET A 671 -0.71 -9.52 -4.41
N TRP A 672 -1.42 -10.64 -4.40
CA TRP A 672 -1.92 -11.28 -3.19
C TRP A 672 -0.78 -11.66 -2.22
N LEU A 673 0.29 -12.27 -2.73
CA LEU A 673 1.46 -12.60 -1.93
C LEU A 673 2.10 -11.34 -1.32
N SER A 674 2.12 -10.22 -2.04
CA SER A 674 2.61 -8.95 -1.53
C SER A 674 1.85 -8.48 -0.29
N HIS A 675 0.52 -8.72 -0.24
CA HIS A 675 -0.33 -8.34 0.89
C HIS A 675 -0.04 -9.17 2.14
N ILE A 676 0.36 -10.43 1.98
CA ILE A 676 0.83 -11.26 3.11
C ILE A 676 2.07 -10.62 3.75
N PHE A 677 3.00 -10.12 2.92
CA PHE A 677 4.16 -9.38 3.44
C PHE A 677 3.76 -8.08 4.12
N PHE A 678 2.79 -7.35 3.57
CA PHE A 678 2.28 -6.13 4.21
C PHE A 678 1.68 -6.42 5.59
N VAL A 679 0.79 -7.41 5.70
CA VAL A 679 0.18 -7.83 6.98
C VAL A 679 1.25 -8.30 7.99
N TYR A 680 2.25 -9.07 7.52
CA TYR A 680 3.38 -9.46 8.36
C TYR A 680 4.18 -8.25 8.85
N ASN A 681 4.48 -7.29 7.97
CA ASN A 681 5.18 -6.05 8.33
C ASN A 681 4.38 -5.23 9.36
N PHE A 682 3.07 -5.10 9.14
CA PHE A 682 2.17 -4.45 10.09
C PHE A 682 2.23 -5.14 11.46
N TYR A 683 2.06 -6.46 11.50
CA TYR A 683 2.18 -7.25 12.74
C TYR A 683 3.51 -7.01 13.46
N ARG A 684 4.63 -6.97 12.71
CA ARG A 684 5.96 -6.73 13.28
C ARG A 684 6.10 -5.35 13.90
N MET A 685 5.50 -4.34 13.29
CA MET A 685 5.53 -2.97 13.81
C MET A 685 4.64 -2.76 15.03
N VAL A 686 3.52 -3.49 15.17
CA VAL A 686 2.59 -3.33 16.30
C VAL A 686 2.84 -4.32 17.44
N SER A 687 3.56 -5.42 17.18
CA SER A 687 3.81 -6.44 18.21
C SER A 687 4.78 -5.94 19.27
N THR A 688 4.57 -6.35 20.52
CA THR A 688 5.34 -5.96 21.71
C THR A 688 6.68 -6.70 21.86
N ARG A 689 7.13 -7.48 20.85
CA ARG A 689 8.41 -8.19 20.96
C ARG A 689 9.55 -7.22 21.17
N GLU A 690 10.27 -7.41 22.26
CA GLU A 690 11.44 -6.62 22.66
C GLU A 690 12.48 -6.56 21.52
N THR A 691 12.73 -5.36 21.04
CA THR A 691 13.95 -5.05 20.29
C THR A 691 15.03 -4.71 21.30
N ILE A 692 16.24 -5.25 21.13
CA ILE A 692 17.37 -4.84 21.95
C ILE A 692 17.67 -3.38 21.61
N ASP A 693 17.51 -2.50 22.59
CA ASP A 693 18.08 -1.17 22.49
C ASP A 693 19.58 -1.27 22.75
N VAL A 694 20.36 -1.20 21.65
CA VAL A 694 21.83 -1.28 21.67
C VAL A 694 22.44 -0.27 22.63
N LYS A 695 21.82 0.90 22.75
CA LYS A 695 22.31 2.00 23.59
C LYS A 695 22.07 1.72 25.07
N GLU A 696 20.92 1.11 25.40
CA GLU A 696 20.62 0.70 26.77
C GLU A 696 21.51 -0.45 27.22
N VAL A 697 21.72 -1.46 26.33
CA VAL A 697 22.66 -2.57 26.59
C VAL A 697 24.12 -2.05 26.71
N ALA A 698 24.53 -1.07 25.88
CA ALA A 698 25.86 -0.47 25.99
C ALA A 698 26.03 0.27 27.33
N LEU A 699 24.99 0.99 27.80
CA LEU A 699 24.99 1.66 29.08
C LEU A 699 25.09 0.66 30.26
N GLU A 700 24.33 -0.41 30.22
CA GLU A 700 24.38 -1.47 31.24
C GLU A 700 25.77 -2.14 31.29
N LYS A 701 26.35 -2.44 30.11
CA LYS A 701 27.70 -3.04 30.03
C LYS A 701 28.79 -2.07 30.47
N LEU A 702 28.67 -0.78 30.15
CA LEU A 702 29.55 0.24 30.65
C LEU A 702 29.48 0.33 32.17
N GLN A 703 28.28 0.35 32.74
CA GLN A 703 28.05 0.35 34.19
C GLN A 703 28.68 -0.88 34.86
N GLN A 704 28.50 -2.09 34.29
CA GLN A 704 29.13 -3.31 34.78
C GLN A 704 30.67 -3.24 34.79
N LYS A 705 31.29 -2.63 33.73
CA LYS A 705 32.75 -2.45 33.66
C LYS A 705 33.30 -1.41 34.63
N ILE A 706 32.55 -0.40 34.95
CA ILE A 706 32.95 0.63 35.93
C ILE A 706 32.87 0.06 37.36
N ILE A 707 32.00 -0.95 37.56
CA ILE A 707 31.81 -1.64 38.84
C ILE A 707 32.83 -2.75 39.07
N ALA A 708 33.29 -3.42 38.03
CA ALA A 708 34.32 -4.47 38.08
C ALA A 708 35.72 -3.88 38.14
#